data_a283f528a907322fd4061b349710d40d
#
_entry.id   a283f528a907322fd4061b349710d40d
#
_cell.length_a   1.000
_cell.length_b   1.000
_cell.length_c   1.000
_cell.angle_alpha   90.00
_cell.angle_beta   90.00
_cell.angle_gamma   90.00
#
_symmetry.space_group_name_H-M   'P 1'
#
loop_
_entity.id
_entity.type
_entity.pdbx_description
1 polymer ?
#
loop_
_entity_poly.entity_id
_entity_poly.type
_entity_poly.pdbx_seq_one_letter_code
_entity_poly.pdbx_strand_id
1 'polypeptide(L)'
;MALFPKLRARLVLVAVVVLAAFQLALPVEISAQRSRRPRRVVQPPVASRGNVASTAQQDARVGQIASEYLHGYLAFYPSEATALGVHEFDGVLEARDSVTVAREVRRLRAALAVLARVSEWRLSTEAHYDFLVLQAHARAELLELEDVRMWQRNPNVYNRLLASGVDNILKRNYAPIAARLDALIAREQQIPRLLAEARANLQNSPRIYTETAIAQVAGSIDYFTTVVPQMFERAGGGRLPAARRAEFEASNENVIRALNSFRDWLRTELLPRSNSDYAIGAENYRRKLLYEEMVETPLAVLLREGERELRRTQNEMRAVAEEIAPEREVSSVIRVLGREHPSSDGLVGETRAELDRIRGFVRTQGILTPPASENLQVAETPEYARSTSFASMDTPGAFERVATEAYYYVTPPDPAWDARRRDEHLSFYNRYALPVVSIHEVYPGHYYQLLAARRTASRVRAAFGSASFIEGWAHYAEQLMLDEGFGGNNPKLKLAQLGAALSRLCRYLVGLKMHTQGMSYEQGIEFFMREGYMERANAEREARRGTLDPTYLVYTLGKMEILKLREDYRQRAGASFRLGEFHDRLLAHGSPPVKILRMALLGDDSSAAATNARPSGDAIAEDRTNIVEFSVLATGTMSGHEGVRMVELITNESDWRRAWDPVGGGRPRPEINFNVRAVLVLYQGQKSSGGYSIEIAEIRRDGTVLAMKVNERRPAFGDVTTQVITSPFVVVSIPRPPQGASVRLADEGKRAVEPETQQNRKIIVRPRGRRSTKHRR
;
A
#
# COMPACT_ATOMS: atom_id res chain seq x y z
N MET A 1 -47.10 29.69 49.30
CA MET A 1 -48.40 29.05 48.96
C MET A 1 -48.07 28.12 47.84
N ALA A 2 -47.86 26.86 48.18
CA ALA A 2 -48.81 25.74 48.11
C ALA A 2 -49.23 25.45 46.66
N LEU A 3 -48.99 24.34 46.03
CA LEU A 3 -49.21 22.93 46.44
C LEU A 3 -48.55 21.98 45.39
N PHE A 4 -47.91 20.96 45.88
CA PHE A 4 -47.75 19.68 45.22
C PHE A 4 -49.10 18.95 45.14
N PRO A 5 -49.36 17.86 44.32
CA PRO A 5 -48.66 16.61 44.45
C PRO A 5 -48.50 15.70 43.17
N LYS A 6 -47.47 14.84 43.22
CA LYS A 6 -47.38 13.39 42.94
C LYS A 6 -48.41 12.67 42.05
N LEU A 7 -47.95 11.90 41.07
CA LEU A 7 -48.26 10.44 40.96
C LEU A 7 -47.37 9.79 39.87
N ARG A 8 -46.42 8.94 40.25
CA ARG A 8 -46.25 7.48 40.06
C ARG A 8 -46.51 6.89 38.68
N ALA A 9 -45.43 6.47 38.11
CA ALA A 9 -45.10 5.14 37.55
C ALA A 9 -46.24 4.20 37.05
N ARG A 10 -46.05 3.74 35.81
CA ARG A 10 -46.31 2.31 35.46
C ARG A 10 -45.47 1.93 34.22
N LEU A 11 -44.59 0.96 34.46
CA LEU A 11 -44.06 0.04 33.46
C LEU A 11 -45.21 -0.65 32.74
N VAL A 12 -45.08 -0.85 31.42
CA VAL A 12 -45.73 -1.96 30.72
C VAL A 12 -44.70 -2.62 29.80
N LEU A 13 -44.30 -3.78 30.27
CA LEU A 13 -43.59 -4.83 29.54
C LEU A 13 -44.61 -5.51 28.63
N VAL A 14 -44.36 -5.63 27.34
CA VAL A 14 -45.10 -6.54 26.47
C VAL A 14 -44.14 -7.54 25.88
N ALA A 15 -44.20 -8.75 26.43
CA ALA A 15 -43.59 -9.94 25.88
C ALA A 15 -44.46 -10.51 24.77
N VAL A 16 -43.83 -10.86 23.64
CA VAL A 16 -44.42 -11.61 22.55
C VAL A 16 -44.34 -13.09 22.89
N VAL A 17 -45.49 -13.78 22.88
CA VAL A 17 -45.55 -15.25 22.86
C VAL A 17 -46.35 -15.67 21.62
N VAL A 18 -45.69 -16.43 20.76
CA VAL A 18 -46.30 -17.21 19.68
C VAL A 18 -46.42 -18.65 20.15
N LEU A 19 -47.58 -19.23 20.05
CA LEU A 19 -47.84 -20.69 20.02
C LEU A 19 -49.18 -20.87 19.30
N ALA A 20 -49.21 -21.55 18.22
CA ALA A 20 -49.17 -22.99 17.93
C ALA A 20 -50.59 -23.57 17.68
N ALA A 21 -50.65 -24.26 16.60
CA ALA A 21 -51.39 -25.49 16.31
C ALA A 21 -52.91 -25.55 16.45
N PHE A 22 -53.52 -25.91 15.37
CA PHE A 22 -54.72 -26.75 15.43
C PHE A 22 -54.67 -27.89 14.39
N GLN A 23 -54.62 -29.10 14.92
CA GLN A 23 -54.92 -30.34 14.19
C GLN A 23 -56.44 -30.46 14.02
N LEU A 24 -56.90 -31.00 12.93
CA LEU A 24 -58.13 -31.75 12.89
C LEU A 24 -58.02 -32.93 11.92
N ALA A 25 -58.51 -34.03 12.39
CA ALA A 25 -58.33 -35.41 11.93
C ALA A 25 -59.53 -35.91 11.13
N LEU A 26 -59.21 -36.83 10.17
CA LEU A 26 -59.88 -38.09 9.79
C LEU A 26 -61.16 -38.00 8.93
N PRO A 27 -61.51 -39.04 8.13
CA PRO A 27 -61.25 -40.47 8.34
C PRO A 27 -60.72 -41.30 7.16
N VAL A 28 -60.30 -42.48 7.55
CA VAL A 28 -59.78 -43.63 6.84
C VAL A 28 -60.83 -44.30 5.95
N GLU A 29 -60.45 -44.76 4.76
CA GLU A 29 -61.00 -45.95 4.15
C GLU A 29 -59.91 -46.90 3.71
N ILE A 30 -60.02 -48.14 4.18
CA ILE A 30 -59.12 -49.28 3.93
C ILE A 30 -59.61 -50.01 2.69
N SER A 31 -58.77 -50.15 1.68
CA SER A 31 -58.96 -51.19 0.66
C SER A 31 -57.63 -51.97 0.49
N ALA A 32 -57.73 -53.24 0.86
CA ALA A 32 -56.62 -54.17 0.76
C ALA A 32 -56.48 -54.76 -0.65
N GLN A 33 -55.35 -54.54 -1.31
CA GLN A 33 -54.92 -55.40 -2.42
C GLN A 33 -53.47 -55.83 -2.24
N ARG A 34 -53.33 -57.16 -2.08
CA ARG A 34 -52.03 -57.84 -2.07
C ARG A 34 -51.37 -57.74 -3.46
N SER A 35 -50.14 -57.23 -3.54
CA SER A 35 -49.25 -57.55 -4.64
C SER A 35 -47.76 -57.56 -4.19
N ARG A 36 -47.12 -58.51 -4.70
CA ARG A 36 -45.76 -59.06 -4.54
C ARG A 36 -44.66 -58.02 -4.31
N ARG A 37 -43.84 -58.25 -3.25
CA ARG A 37 -42.59 -57.52 -2.98
C ARG A 37 -41.54 -57.78 -4.11
N PRO A 38 -40.93 -56.76 -4.72
CA PRO A 38 -39.64 -56.90 -5.41
C PRO A 38 -38.49 -56.78 -4.40
N ARG A 39 -37.45 -57.55 -4.60
CA ARG A 39 -36.20 -57.56 -3.84
C ARG A 39 -35.61 -56.15 -3.78
N ARG A 40 -35.37 -55.64 -2.56
CA ARG A 40 -34.64 -54.42 -2.28
C ARG A 40 -33.18 -54.59 -2.72
N VAL A 41 -32.77 -53.96 -3.81
CA VAL A 41 -31.37 -53.72 -4.11
C VAL A 41 -30.87 -52.71 -3.12
N VAL A 42 -29.96 -53.10 -2.24
CA VAL A 42 -29.24 -52.20 -1.34
C VAL A 42 -28.29 -51.38 -2.21
N GLN A 43 -28.66 -50.13 -2.50
CA GLN A 43 -27.71 -49.17 -3.03
C GLN A 43 -26.67 -48.88 -1.95
N PRO A 44 -25.36 -48.81 -2.27
CA PRO A 44 -24.34 -48.39 -1.34
C PRO A 44 -24.64 -46.89 -0.93
N PRO A 45 -24.31 -46.49 0.30
CA PRO A 45 -24.54 -45.14 0.75
C PRO A 45 -23.80 -44.19 -0.21
N VAL A 46 -24.57 -43.33 -0.85
CA VAL A 46 -24.02 -42.18 -1.58
C VAL A 46 -23.29 -41.36 -0.53
N ALA A 47 -21.97 -41.37 -0.58
CA ALA A 47 -21.14 -40.45 0.21
C ALA A 47 -21.69 -39.05 0.00
N SER A 48 -22.09 -38.41 1.10
CA SER A 48 -22.53 -37.01 1.10
C SER A 48 -21.42 -36.21 0.45
N ARG A 49 -21.62 -35.76 -0.78
CA ARG A 49 -20.77 -34.72 -1.39
C ARG A 49 -20.84 -33.55 -0.41
N GLY A 50 -19.75 -33.33 0.33
CA GLY A 50 -19.63 -32.16 1.18
C GLY A 50 -20.06 -30.94 0.37
N ASN A 51 -20.95 -30.15 0.95
CA ASN A 51 -21.58 -29.02 0.30
C ASN A 51 -20.48 -28.01 -0.05
N VAL A 52 -20.02 -28.06 -1.30
CA VAL A 52 -18.95 -27.22 -1.78
C VAL A 52 -19.55 -25.82 -1.95
N ALA A 53 -19.17 -24.87 -1.07
CA ALA A 53 -19.68 -23.51 -1.07
C ALA A 53 -19.57 -22.87 -2.46
N SER A 54 -20.66 -22.24 -2.94
CA SER A 54 -20.68 -21.53 -4.23
C SER A 54 -19.82 -20.26 -4.20
N THR A 55 -19.48 -19.71 -5.37
CA THR A 55 -18.79 -18.40 -5.50
C THR A 55 -19.51 -17.32 -4.70
N ALA A 56 -20.83 -17.20 -4.83
CA ALA A 56 -21.61 -16.21 -4.10
C ALA A 56 -21.52 -16.39 -2.56
N GLN A 57 -21.42 -17.62 -2.05
CA GLN A 57 -21.22 -17.87 -0.63
C GLN A 57 -19.81 -17.48 -0.16
N GLN A 58 -18.78 -17.70 -0.99
CA GLN A 58 -17.42 -17.28 -0.67
C GLN A 58 -17.28 -15.75 -0.73
N ASP A 59 -17.88 -15.09 -1.71
CA ASP A 59 -17.92 -13.64 -1.81
C ASP A 59 -18.64 -13.01 -0.60
N ALA A 60 -19.80 -13.54 -0.22
CA ALA A 60 -20.52 -13.08 0.97
C ALA A 60 -19.68 -13.25 2.25
N ARG A 61 -18.92 -14.35 2.35
CA ARG A 61 -18.00 -14.56 3.46
C ARG A 61 -16.88 -13.53 3.51
N VAL A 62 -16.24 -13.22 2.37
CA VAL A 62 -15.23 -12.16 2.28
C VAL A 62 -15.84 -10.81 2.65
N GLY A 63 -17.04 -10.49 2.16
CA GLY A 63 -17.76 -9.27 2.51
C GLY A 63 -18.05 -9.14 4.01
N GLN A 64 -18.41 -10.24 4.70
CA GLN A 64 -18.58 -10.26 6.15
C GLN A 64 -17.24 -10.01 6.87
N ILE A 65 -16.18 -10.74 6.49
CA ILE A 65 -14.83 -10.55 7.05
C ILE A 65 -14.37 -9.10 6.87
N ALA A 66 -14.58 -8.53 5.69
CA ALA A 66 -14.24 -7.15 5.37
C ALA A 66 -14.95 -6.15 6.28
N SER A 67 -16.25 -6.35 6.52
CA SER A 67 -17.05 -5.48 7.39
C SER A 67 -16.58 -5.55 8.85
N GLU A 68 -16.34 -6.75 9.36
CA GLU A 68 -15.81 -6.97 10.72
C GLU A 68 -14.40 -6.42 10.88
N TYR A 69 -13.56 -6.62 9.86
CA TYR A 69 -12.19 -6.12 9.84
C TYR A 69 -12.15 -4.60 9.85
N LEU A 70 -12.91 -3.96 8.96
CA LEU A 70 -12.99 -2.49 8.85
C LEU A 70 -13.53 -1.86 10.14
N HIS A 71 -14.60 -2.41 10.71
CA HIS A 71 -15.12 -1.91 12.00
C HIS A 71 -14.07 -2.00 13.11
N GLY A 72 -13.36 -3.13 13.25
CA GLY A 72 -12.29 -3.28 14.23
C GLY A 72 -11.11 -2.35 13.99
N TYR A 73 -10.74 -2.11 12.73
CA TYR A 73 -9.71 -1.13 12.34
C TYR A 73 -10.11 0.28 12.77
N LEU A 74 -11.32 0.72 12.43
CA LEU A 74 -11.83 2.06 12.77
C LEU A 74 -11.99 2.26 14.29
N ALA A 75 -12.31 1.22 15.03
CA ALA A 75 -12.33 1.27 16.50
C ALA A 75 -10.92 1.42 17.12
N PHE A 76 -9.88 0.88 16.47
CA PHE A 76 -8.49 1.05 16.91
C PHE A 76 -7.86 2.37 16.45
N TYR A 77 -8.35 2.92 15.31
CA TYR A 77 -7.97 4.20 14.72
C TYR A 77 -9.17 5.18 14.62
N PRO A 78 -9.73 5.64 15.75
CA PRO A 78 -10.92 6.49 15.76
C PRO A 78 -10.73 7.84 15.08
N SER A 79 -9.53 8.43 15.10
CA SER A 79 -9.25 9.65 14.36
C SER A 79 -9.29 9.44 12.84
N GLU A 80 -8.84 8.28 12.38
CA GLU A 80 -8.96 7.86 10.97
C GLU A 80 -10.41 7.58 10.58
N ALA A 81 -11.20 7.00 11.50
CA ALA A 81 -12.63 6.83 11.28
C ALA A 81 -13.32 8.16 10.98
N THR A 82 -13.07 9.19 11.79
CA THR A 82 -13.60 10.54 11.55
C THR A 82 -13.11 11.12 10.20
N ALA A 83 -11.83 10.94 9.87
CA ALA A 83 -11.24 11.39 8.61
C ALA A 83 -11.90 10.71 7.40
N LEU A 84 -12.22 9.42 7.51
CA LEU A 84 -12.94 8.66 6.49
C LEU A 84 -14.45 9.00 6.41
N GLY A 85 -15.00 9.76 7.36
CA GLY A 85 -16.42 10.10 7.42
C GLY A 85 -17.28 9.04 8.11
N VAL A 86 -16.69 8.30 9.08
CA VAL A 86 -17.39 7.37 9.98
C VAL A 86 -17.40 7.97 11.38
N HIS A 87 -18.53 8.52 11.78
CA HIS A 87 -18.67 9.36 12.97
C HIS A 87 -19.05 8.60 14.26
N GLU A 88 -19.11 7.27 14.19
CA GLU A 88 -19.41 6.42 15.34
C GLU A 88 -18.37 6.55 16.48
N PHE A 89 -17.12 6.87 16.11
CA PHE A 89 -15.99 6.94 17.04
C PHE A 89 -15.51 8.36 17.34
N ASP A 90 -16.29 9.40 16.99
CA ASP A 90 -15.87 10.81 17.12
C ASP A 90 -15.47 11.23 18.54
N GLY A 91 -16.12 10.66 19.55
CA GLY A 91 -15.80 10.92 20.96
C GLY A 91 -14.62 10.12 21.53
N VAL A 92 -13.94 9.28 20.70
CA VAL A 92 -12.86 8.42 21.15
C VAL A 92 -11.53 8.89 20.57
N LEU A 93 -10.48 8.90 21.38
CA LEU A 93 -9.10 9.09 20.97
C LEU A 93 -8.34 7.77 21.12
N GLU A 94 -7.38 7.53 20.25
CA GLU A 94 -6.56 6.34 20.25
C GLU A 94 -5.96 6.01 21.61
N ALA A 95 -5.87 4.71 21.92
CA ALA A 95 -5.08 4.20 23.02
C ALA A 95 -3.88 3.42 22.47
N ARG A 96 -2.71 3.63 23.06
CA ARG A 96 -1.46 3.00 22.65
C ARG A 96 -0.73 2.33 23.82
N ASP A 97 -1.48 1.97 24.87
CA ASP A 97 -0.94 1.11 25.91
C ASP A 97 -0.67 -0.31 25.38
N SER A 98 0.24 -1.03 26.04
CA SER A 98 0.68 -2.37 25.62
C SER A 98 -0.45 -3.41 25.56
N VAL A 99 -1.49 -3.28 26.42
CA VAL A 99 -2.63 -4.21 26.47
C VAL A 99 -3.52 -3.99 25.25
N THR A 100 -3.79 -2.74 24.91
CA THR A 100 -4.59 -2.36 23.75
C THR A 100 -3.89 -2.76 22.45
N VAL A 101 -2.58 -2.51 22.31
CA VAL A 101 -1.78 -2.95 21.17
C VAL A 101 -1.77 -4.48 21.05
N ALA A 102 -1.56 -5.21 22.17
CA ALA A 102 -1.58 -6.67 22.15
C ALA A 102 -2.97 -7.25 21.79
N ARG A 103 -4.05 -6.58 22.15
CA ARG A 103 -5.42 -6.97 21.76
C ARG A 103 -5.60 -6.78 20.24
N GLU A 104 -5.13 -5.69 19.67
CA GLU A 104 -5.19 -5.45 18.23
C GLU A 104 -4.36 -6.47 17.45
N VAL A 105 -3.14 -6.78 17.88
CA VAL A 105 -2.31 -7.84 17.30
C VAL A 105 -3.05 -9.19 17.28
N ARG A 106 -3.73 -9.56 18.37
CA ARG A 106 -4.54 -10.79 18.38
C ARG A 106 -5.71 -10.73 17.40
N ARG A 107 -6.39 -9.58 17.28
CA ARG A 107 -7.48 -9.37 16.31
C ARG A 107 -7.00 -9.54 14.88
N LEU A 108 -5.87 -8.92 14.52
CA LEU A 108 -5.27 -9.01 13.19
C LEU A 108 -4.86 -10.44 12.84
N ARG A 109 -4.24 -11.16 13.78
CA ARG A 109 -3.89 -12.58 13.59
C ARG A 109 -5.12 -13.47 13.41
N ALA A 110 -6.19 -13.21 14.17
CA ALA A 110 -7.46 -13.92 14.02
C ALA A 110 -8.09 -13.65 12.64
N ALA A 111 -8.06 -12.40 12.17
CA ALA A 111 -8.55 -12.03 10.84
C ALA A 111 -7.78 -12.77 9.73
N LEU A 112 -6.44 -12.80 9.81
CA LEU A 112 -5.62 -13.56 8.86
C LEU A 112 -5.90 -15.07 8.90
N ALA A 113 -6.15 -15.64 10.09
CA ALA A 113 -6.50 -17.05 10.23
C ALA A 113 -7.88 -17.38 9.62
N VAL A 114 -8.83 -16.45 9.66
CA VAL A 114 -10.13 -16.58 9.00
C VAL A 114 -9.99 -16.42 7.48
N LEU A 115 -9.23 -15.43 7.01
CA LEU A 115 -8.92 -15.25 5.58
C LEU A 115 -8.22 -16.48 4.98
N ALA A 116 -7.29 -17.10 5.69
CA ALA A 116 -6.61 -18.31 5.24
C ALA A 116 -7.54 -19.53 5.00
N ARG A 117 -8.79 -19.50 5.48
CA ARG A 117 -9.81 -20.53 5.25
C ARG A 117 -10.72 -20.23 4.06
N VAL A 118 -10.55 -19.09 3.42
CA VAL A 118 -11.29 -18.71 2.21
C VAL A 118 -10.68 -19.44 1.02
N SER A 119 -11.53 -20.02 0.16
CA SER A 119 -11.09 -20.66 -1.09
C SER A 119 -10.94 -19.57 -2.17
N GLU A 120 -9.75 -18.99 -2.26
CA GLU A 120 -9.42 -17.86 -3.13
C GLU A 120 -9.85 -18.08 -4.59
N TRP A 121 -9.59 -19.27 -5.15
CA TRP A 121 -9.96 -19.64 -6.53
C TRP A 121 -11.47 -19.73 -6.79
N ARG A 122 -12.31 -19.59 -5.77
CA ARG A 122 -13.78 -19.54 -5.86
C ARG A 122 -14.35 -18.15 -5.66
N LEU A 123 -13.53 -17.16 -5.52
CA LEU A 123 -13.98 -15.78 -5.41
C LEU A 123 -14.28 -15.21 -6.80
N SER A 124 -15.28 -14.33 -6.87
CA SER A 124 -15.39 -13.44 -8.01
C SER A 124 -14.17 -12.52 -8.06
N THR A 125 -13.91 -11.96 -9.23
CA THR A 125 -12.77 -11.05 -9.44
C THR A 125 -12.75 -9.89 -8.42
N GLU A 126 -13.89 -9.27 -8.16
CA GLU A 126 -13.98 -8.13 -7.22
C GLU A 126 -13.74 -8.56 -5.77
N ALA A 127 -14.33 -9.68 -5.35
CA ALA A 127 -14.11 -10.23 -4.02
C ALA A 127 -12.65 -10.72 -3.82
N HIS A 128 -12.02 -11.19 -4.88
CA HIS A 128 -10.61 -11.58 -4.87
C HIS A 128 -9.70 -10.36 -4.63
N TYR A 129 -9.96 -9.24 -5.29
CA TYR A 129 -9.21 -8.00 -5.05
C TYR A 129 -9.36 -7.52 -3.61
N ASP A 130 -10.56 -7.51 -3.07
CA ASP A 130 -10.81 -7.14 -1.68
C ASP A 130 -10.12 -8.09 -0.69
N PHE A 131 -10.15 -9.40 -0.97
CA PHE A 131 -9.44 -10.40 -0.18
C PHE A 131 -7.93 -10.14 -0.13
N LEU A 132 -7.30 -9.86 -1.28
CA LEU A 132 -5.87 -9.57 -1.37
C LEU A 132 -5.50 -8.29 -0.59
N VAL A 133 -6.29 -7.21 -0.74
CA VAL A 133 -6.08 -5.95 -0.04
C VAL A 133 -6.21 -6.14 1.48
N LEU A 134 -7.25 -6.85 1.95
CA LEU A 134 -7.43 -7.13 3.38
C LEU A 134 -6.26 -7.93 3.97
N GLN A 135 -5.80 -8.95 3.25
CA GLN A 135 -4.70 -9.79 3.69
C GLN A 135 -3.38 -8.99 3.77
N ALA A 136 -3.12 -8.15 2.78
CA ALA A 136 -1.94 -7.30 2.72
C ALA A 136 -1.97 -6.24 3.83
N HIS A 137 -3.09 -5.54 4.00
CA HIS A 137 -3.27 -4.53 5.05
C HIS A 137 -3.13 -5.14 6.46
N ALA A 138 -3.72 -6.29 6.73
CA ALA A 138 -3.57 -6.94 8.05
C ALA A 138 -2.12 -7.35 8.35
N ARG A 139 -1.35 -7.73 7.32
CA ARG A 139 0.10 -8.00 7.47
C ARG A 139 0.93 -6.74 7.67
N ALA A 140 0.57 -5.65 6.99
CA ALA A 140 1.20 -4.34 7.17
C ALA A 140 1.02 -3.82 8.60
N GLU A 141 -0.20 -3.89 9.12
CA GLU A 141 -0.51 -3.51 10.51
C GLU A 141 0.25 -4.37 11.53
N LEU A 142 0.34 -5.69 11.32
CA LEU A 142 1.15 -6.55 12.19
C LEU A 142 2.63 -6.19 12.14
N LEU A 143 3.18 -5.92 10.94
CA LEU A 143 4.56 -5.47 10.79
C LEU A 143 4.81 -4.19 11.56
N GLU A 144 3.91 -3.21 11.48
CA GLU A 144 4.02 -1.94 12.17
C GLU A 144 3.95 -2.11 13.70
N LEU A 145 3.01 -2.90 14.20
CA LEU A 145 2.79 -3.04 15.65
C LEU A 145 3.81 -3.94 16.33
N GLU A 146 4.35 -4.97 15.65
CA GLU A 146 5.20 -6.00 16.26
C GLU A 146 6.69 -5.86 15.93
N ASP A 147 7.04 -5.42 14.71
CA ASP A 147 8.43 -5.42 14.24
C ASP A 147 9.01 -4.01 14.15
N VAL A 148 8.35 -3.10 13.44
CA VAL A 148 8.79 -1.70 13.25
C VAL A 148 8.58 -0.89 14.53
N ARG A 149 7.42 -1.02 15.16
CA ARG A 149 7.06 -0.49 16.49
C ARG A 149 7.26 1.01 16.61
N MET A 150 6.80 1.80 15.63
CA MET A 150 6.92 3.26 15.71
C MET A 150 6.24 3.83 16.96
N TRP A 151 5.19 3.17 17.48
CA TRP A 151 4.55 3.55 18.74
C TRP A 151 5.47 3.45 19.97
N GLN A 152 6.59 2.71 19.92
CA GLN A 152 7.61 2.64 20.98
C GLN A 152 8.88 3.45 20.67
N ARG A 153 9.05 3.89 19.43
CA ARG A 153 10.29 4.53 18.96
C ARG A 153 10.11 5.99 18.58
N ASN A 154 8.91 6.39 18.15
CA ASN A 154 8.70 7.69 17.52
C ASN A 154 7.68 8.53 18.29
N PRO A 155 8.12 9.53 19.07
CA PRO A 155 7.23 10.41 19.82
C PRO A 155 6.30 11.25 18.92
N ASN A 156 6.66 11.45 17.63
CA ASN A 156 5.83 12.19 16.69
C ASN A 156 4.52 11.48 16.36
N VAL A 157 4.44 10.14 16.54
CA VAL A 157 3.19 9.37 16.40
C VAL A 157 2.11 9.91 17.33
N TYR A 158 2.44 10.14 18.59
CA TYR A 158 1.50 10.65 19.61
C TYR A 158 1.06 12.08 19.32
N ASN A 159 2.00 12.96 18.92
CA ASN A 159 1.67 14.32 18.54
C ASN A 159 0.74 14.38 17.34
N ARG A 160 0.94 13.53 16.34
CA ARG A 160 0.05 13.45 15.18
C ARG A 160 -1.35 12.96 15.56
N LEU A 161 -1.47 11.93 16.40
CA LEU A 161 -2.76 11.38 16.83
C LEU A 161 -3.62 12.43 17.54
N LEU A 162 -3.05 13.17 18.49
CA LEU A 162 -3.80 14.19 19.21
C LEU A 162 -4.21 15.38 18.32
N ALA A 163 -3.32 15.82 17.41
CA ALA A 163 -3.60 16.95 16.53
C ALA A 163 -4.67 16.59 15.49
N SER A 164 -4.52 15.46 14.78
CA SER A 164 -5.51 15.00 13.79
C SER A 164 -6.84 14.64 14.44
N GLY A 165 -6.81 14.10 15.67
CA GLY A 165 -8.01 13.77 16.41
C GLY A 165 -8.91 14.96 16.67
N VAL A 166 -8.35 16.15 16.90
CA VAL A 166 -9.09 17.42 17.12
C VAL A 166 -9.42 18.10 15.79
N ASP A 167 -8.46 18.19 14.89
CA ASP A 167 -8.62 18.87 13.60
C ASP A 167 -9.78 18.28 12.79
N ASN A 168 -9.85 16.94 12.67
CA ASN A 168 -10.88 16.25 11.91
C ASN A 168 -12.32 16.53 12.39
N ILE A 169 -12.52 16.88 13.68
CA ILE A 169 -13.82 17.26 14.21
C ILE A 169 -14.18 18.68 13.83
N LEU A 170 -13.22 19.62 13.83
CA LEU A 170 -13.48 21.03 13.67
C LEU A 170 -13.51 21.50 12.22
N LYS A 171 -12.66 20.93 11.36
CA LYS A 171 -12.45 21.42 9.99
C LYS A 171 -13.65 21.27 9.06
N ARG A 172 -14.59 20.35 9.34
CA ARG A 172 -15.74 20.06 8.46
C ARG A 172 -17.06 20.15 9.23
N ASN A 173 -18.11 20.59 8.52
CA ASN A 173 -19.46 20.76 9.09
C ASN A 173 -20.35 19.54 8.83
N TYR A 174 -19.90 18.34 9.21
CA TYR A 174 -20.64 17.08 9.00
C TYR A 174 -21.80 16.90 9.99
N ALA A 175 -21.83 17.63 11.11
CA ALA A 175 -22.86 17.61 12.11
C ALA A 175 -23.03 18.99 12.77
N PRO A 176 -24.13 19.28 13.49
CA PRO A 176 -24.30 20.50 14.29
C PRO A 176 -23.14 20.69 15.27
N ILE A 177 -22.73 21.96 15.48
CA ILE A 177 -21.57 22.28 16.34
C ILE A 177 -21.71 21.71 17.74
N ALA A 178 -22.93 21.64 18.30
CA ALA A 178 -23.15 21.08 19.64
C ALA A 178 -22.71 19.61 19.74
N ALA A 179 -23.08 18.79 18.74
CA ALA A 179 -22.67 17.37 18.71
C ALA A 179 -21.15 17.22 18.48
N ARG A 180 -20.57 18.04 17.59
CA ARG A 180 -19.12 18.05 17.37
C ARG A 180 -18.34 18.53 18.59
N LEU A 181 -18.91 19.46 19.36
CA LEU A 181 -18.33 19.92 20.62
C LEU A 181 -18.27 18.80 21.67
N ASP A 182 -19.32 17.99 21.79
CA ASP A 182 -19.31 16.85 22.71
C ASP A 182 -18.16 15.88 22.36
N ALA A 183 -17.98 15.59 21.08
CA ALA A 183 -16.90 14.76 20.59
C ALA A 183 -15.50 15.40 20.81
N LEU A 184 -15.37 16.70 20.55
CA LEU A 184 -14.14 17.48 20.76
C LEU A 184 -13.68 17.41 22.22
N ILE A 185 -14.57 17.77 23.15
CA ILE A 185 -14.27 17.75 24.59
C ILE A 185 -13.90 16.32 25.03
N ALA A 186 -14.65 15.32 24.57
CA ALA A 186 -14.36 13.93 24.90
C ALA A 186 -12.97 13.49 24.43
N ARG A 187 -12.51 13.90 23.24
CA ARG A 187 -11.15 13.62 22.76
C ARG A 187 -10.09 14.39 23.53
N GLU A 188 -10.30 15.69 23.76
CA GLU A 188 -9.37 16.52 24.52
C GLU A 188 -9.14 15.98 25.94
N GLN A 189 -10.16 15.50 26.61
CA GLN A 189 -10.07 14.83 27.93
C GLN A 189 -9.23 13.57 27.92
N GLN A 190 -9.06 12.91 26.77
CA GLN A 190 -8.25 11.69 26.62
C GLN A 190 -6.79 11.98 26.25
N ILE A 191 -6.44 13.20 25.83
CA ILE A 191 -5.06 13.59 25.45
C ILE A 191 -4.06 13.37 26.60
N PRO A 192 -4.33 13.76 27.87
CA PRO A 192 -3.39 13.50 28.97
C PRO A 192 -3.08 11.99 29.16
N ARG A 193 -4.09 11.10 28.98
CA ARG A 193 -3.90 9.65 28.99
C ARG A 193 -2.97 9.20 27.87
N LEU A 194 -3.21 9.63 26.62
CA LEU A 194 -2.39 9.30 25.46
C LEU A 194 -0.93 9.74 25.67
N LEU A 195 -0.71 10.92 26.24
CA LEU A 195 0.65 11.42 26.55
C LEU A 195 1.32 10.64 27.71
N ALA A 196 0.55 10.14 28.67
CA ALA A 196 1.07 9.24 29.70
C ALA A 196 1.48 7.88 29.11
N GLU A 197 0.69 7.33 28.21
CA GLU A 197 1.02 6.12 27.44
C GLU A 197 2.30 6.32 26.62
N ALA A 198 2.47 7.50 25.97
CA ALA A 198 3.68 7.85 25.25
C ALA A 198 4.93 7.80 26.16
N ARG A 199 4.84 8.36 27.38
CA ARG A 199 5.96 8.30 28.34
C ARG A 199 6.30 6.88 28.78
N ALA A 200 5.30 6.03 28.93
CA ALA A 200 5.50 4.62 29.29
C ALA A 200 6.14 3.81 28.14
N ASN A 201 5.76 4.10 26.90
CA ASN A 201 6.19 3.35 25.72
C ASN A 201 7.57 3.78 25.19
N LEU A 202 7.89 5.08 25.24
CA LEU A 202 9.09 5.67 24.64
C LEU A 202 10.28 5.56 25.59
N GLN A 203 11.10 4.51 25.42
CA GLN A 203 12.27 4.28 26.29
C GLN A 203 13.57 4.79 25.67
N ASN A 204 13.81 4.50 24.39
CA ASN A 204 15.00 4.90 23.65
C ASN A 204 14.62 5.21 22.20
N SER A 205 14.25 6.46 21.94
CA SER A 205 13.92 6.95 20.61
C SER A 205 15.18 7.33 19.83
N PRO A 206 15.16 7.31 18.49
CA PRO A 206 16.16 8.00 17.69
C PRO A 206 16.21 9.48 18.07
N ARG A 207 17.42 10.02 18.25
CA ARG A 207 17.61 11.41 18.65
C ARG A 207 16.89 12.42 17.75
N ILE A 208 16.99 12.20 16.43
CA ILE A 208 16.32 13.05 15.43
C ILE A 208 14.78 13.04 15.56
N TYR A 209 14.20 11.90 16.00
CA TYR A 209 12.76 11.82 16.25
C TYR A 209 12.35 12.63 17.47
N THR A 210 13.13 12.58 18.55
CA THR A 210 12.86 13.34 19.78
C THR A 210 13.03 14.83 19.55
N GLU A 211 14.09 15.26 18.85
CA GLU A 211 14.30 16.65 18.47
C GLU A 211 13.16 17.19 17.60
N THR A 212 12.70 16.39 16.62
CA THR A 212 11.56 16.75 15.78
C THR A 212 10.28 16.84 16.61
N ALA A 213 10.05 15.91 17.53
CA ALA A 213 8.87 15.93 18.38
C ALA A 213 8.82 17.15 19.32
N ILE A 214 9.95 17.56 19.87
CA ILE A 214 10.04 18.77 20.69
C ILE A 214 9.55 20.00 19.90
N ALA A 215 9.97 20.13 18.64
CA ALA A 215 9.55 21.21 17.76
C ALA A 215 8.06 21.08 17.38
N GLN A 216 7.60 19.88 17.04
CA GLN A 216 6.20 19.64 16.68
C GLN A 216 5.25 19.83 17.85
N VAL A 217 5.61 19.42 19.07
CA VAL A 217 4.81 19.66 20.28
C VAL A 217 4.72 21.13 20.60
N ALA A 218 5.79 21.92 20.38
CA ALA A 218 5.72 23.38 20.49
C ALA A 218 4.70 23.97 19.52
N GLY A 219 4.72 23.54 18.25
CA GLY A 219 3.71 23.94 17.26
C GLY A 219 2.29 23.48 17.64
N SER A 220 2.14 22.31 18.27
CA SER A 220 0.83 21.88 18.78
C SER A 220 0.34 22.72 19.96
N ILE A 221 1.22 23.20 20.84
CA ILE A 221 0.84 24.15 21.90
C ILE A 221 0.30 25.42 21.28
N ASP A 222 0.97 25.97 20.26
CA ASP A 222 0.51 27.17 19.53
C ASP A 222 -0.83 26.92 18.83
N TYR A 223 -0.99 25.74 18.23
CA TYR A 223 -2.24 25.29 17.58
C TYR A 223 -3.42 25.26 18.57
N PHE A 224 -3.26 24.63 19.74
CA PHE A 224 -4.31 24.60 20.77
C PHE A 224 -4.54 25.94 21.44
N THR A 225 -3.53 26.80 21.50
CA THR A 225 -3.67 28.14 22.12
C THR A 225 -4.38 29.11 21.19
N THR A 226 -4.14 29.05 19.89
CA THR A 226 -4.60 30.09 18.95
C THR A 226 -5.61 29.58 17.94
N VAL A 227 -5.35 28.43 17.32
CA VAL A 227 -6.10 27.93 16.14
C VAL A 227 -7.36 27.19 16.53
N VAL A 228 -7.27 26.24 17.46
CA VAL A 228 -8.43 25.45 17.92
C VAL A 228 -9.56 26.37 18.42
N PRO A 229 -9.32 27.41 19.26
CA PRO A 229 -10.35 28.36 19.62
C PRO A 229 -10.96 29.10 18.42
N GLN A 230 -10.14 29.53 17.45
CA GLN A 230 -10.63 30.19 16.24
C GLN A 230 -11.47 29.23 15.36
N MET A 231 -11.05 27.98 15.19
CA MET A 231 -11.83 26.96 14.46
C MET A 231 -13.17 26.70 15.16
N PHE A 232 -13.15 26.58 16.47
CA PHE A 232 -14.36 26.46 17.28
C PHE A 232 -15.36 27.62 17.06
N GLU A 233 -14.87 28.86 17.09
CA GLU A 233 -15.71 30.02 16.80
C GLU A 233 -16.26 30.02 15.37
N ARG A 234 -15.43 29.75 14.38
CA ARG A 234 -15.84 29.63 12.96
C ARG A 234 -16.87 28.51 12.74
N ALA A 235 -16.76 27.42 13.47
CA ALA A 235 -17.71 26.31 13.43
C ALA A 235 -19.07 26.67 14.07
N GLY A 236 -19.19 27.83 14.69
CA GLY A 236 -20.41 28.36 15.35
C GLY A 236 -20.40 28.24 16.87
N GLY A 237 -19.24 28.03 17.48
CA GLY A 237 -19.06 27.89 18.93
C GLY A 237 -19.59 29.12 19.73
N GLY A 238 -19.39 30.32 19.20
CA GLY A 238 -19.91 31.55 19.78
C GLY A 238 -21.45 31.64 19.94
N ARG A 239 -22.20 30.77 19.22
CA ARG A 239 -23.66 30.66 19.34
C ARG A 239 -24.10 29.70 20.43
N LEU A 240 -23.18 28.94 21.02
CA LEU A 240 -23.49 28.00 22.10
C LEU A 240 -23.69 28.71 23.44
N PRO A 241 -24.43 28.13 24.39
CA PRO A 241 -24.56 28.68 25.75
C PRO A 241 -23.20 28.91 26.42
N ALA A 242 -23.11 29.92 27.27
CA ALA A 242 -21.85 30.28 27.95
C ALA A 242 -21.24 29.08 28.74
N ALA A 243 -22.07 28.26 29.37
CA ALA A 243 -21.61 27.07 30.09
C ALA A 243 -20.89 26.08 29.18
N ARG A 244 -21.39 25.85 27.94
CA ARG A 244 -20.75 24.96 26.97
C ARG A 244 -19.43 25.51 26.42
N ARG A 245 -19.34 26.81 26.24
CA ARG A 245 -18.08 27.46 25.86
C ARG A 245 -17.04 27.33 26.96
N ALA A 246 -17.44 27.55 28.23
CA ALA A 246 -16.55 27.36 29.37
C ALA A 246 -16.04 25.91 29.52
N GLU A 247 -16.87 24.89 29.20
CA GLU A 247 -16.43 23.48 29.18
C GLU A 247 -15.34 23.24 28.13
N PHE A 248 -15.50 23.83 26.94
CA PHE A 248 -14.47 23.75 25.89
C PHE A 248 -13.17 24.46 26.32
N GLU A 249 -13.28 25.70 26.84
CA GLU A 249 -12.13 26.48 27.30
C GLU A 249 -11.32 25.71 28.36
N ALA A 250 -12.01 25.13 29.35
CA ALA A 250 -11.38 24.34 30.40
C ALA A 250 -10.72 23.07 29.86
N SER A 251 -11.34 22.39 28.90
CA SER A 251 -10.81 21.20 28.23
C SER A 251 -9.55 21.51 27.44
N ASN A 252 -9.61 22.56 26.60
CA ASN A 252 -8.49 22.98 25.76
C ASN A 252 -7.29 23.47 26.60
N GLU A 253 -7.53 24.23 27.71
CA GLU A 253 -6.47 24.59 28.65
C GLU A 253 -5.79 23.36 29.29
N ASN A 254 -6.56 22.33 29.60
CA ASN A 254 -6.00 21.09 30.13
C ASN A 254 -5.08 20.40 29.10
N VAL A 255 -5.44 20.42 27.81
CA VAL A 255 -4.58 19.93 26.72
C VAL A 255 -3.28 20.72 26.66
N ILE A 256 -3.35 22.06 26.70
CA ILE A 256 -2.17 22.94 26.67
C ILE A 256 -1.22 22.65 27.84
N ARG A 257 -1.75 22.47 29.05
CA ARG A 257 -0.95 22.08 30.23
C ARG A 257 -0.28 20.71 30.03
N ALA A 258 -1.01 19.74 29.51
CA ALA A 258 -0.49 18.38 29.27
C ALA A 258 0.62 18.38 28.20
N LEU A 259 0.46 19.17 27.12
CA LEU A 259 1.45 19.33 26.06
C LEU A 259 2.73 20.01 26.57
N ASN A 260 2.62 21.08 27.38
CA ASN A 260 3.79 21.73 28.00
C ASN A 260 4.57 20.72 28.87
N SER A 261 3.87 19.99 29.74
CA SER A 261 4.48 18.95 30.57
C SER A 261 5.14 17.84 29.71
N PHE A 262 4.52 17.45 28.60
CA PHE A 262 5.09 16.43 27.70
C PHE A 262 6.32 16.95 26.95
N ARG A 263 6.30 18.20 26.47
CA ARG A 263 7.47 18.85 25.84
C ARG A 263 8.65 18.91 26.80
N ASP A 264 8.41 19.28 28.06
CA ASP A 264 9.46 19.36 29.06
C ASP A 264 10.03 17.98 29.37
N TRP A 265 9.19 16.94 29.49
CA TRP A 265 9.62 15.55 29.62
C TRP A 265 10.46 15.08 28.41
N LEU A 266 10.06 15.44 27.17
CA LEU A 266 10.84 15.14 25.97
C LEU A 266 12.25 15.74 26.06
N ARG A 267 12.37 16.99 26.55
CA ARG A 267 13.65 17.71 26.67
C ARG A 267 14.53 17.17 27.79
N THR A 268 13.94 16.93 28.95
CA THR A 268 14.71 16.66 30.19
C THR A 268 14.95 15.18 30.44
N GLU A 269 14.07 14.31 29.93
CA GLU A 269 14.16 12.88 30.21
C GLU A 269 14.40 12.02 28.96
N LEU A 270 13.62 12.22 27.87
CA LEU A 270 13.76 11.37 26.69
C LEU A 270 14.98 11.75 25.85
N LEU A 271 15.20 13.03 25.55
CA LEU A 271 16.31 13.48 24.69
C LEU A 271 17.69 13.06 25.17
N PRO A 272 18.03 13.14 26.48
CA PRO A 272 19.34 12.68 26.97
C PRO A 272 19.64 11.20 26.75
N ARG A 273 18.59 10.35 26.68
CA ARG A 273 18.70 8.91 26.43
C ARG A 273 18.37 8.49 25.00
N SER A 274 18.06 9.44 24.12
CA SER A 274 17.70 9.21 22.71
C SER A 274 18.95 8.93 21.88
N ASN A 275 19.26 7.65 21.65
CA ASN A 275 20.45 7.21 20.92
C ASN A 275 20.21 6.02 19.97
N SER A 276 18.95 5.56 19.80
CA SER A 276 18.65 4.48 18.88
C SER A 276 18.75 4.94 17.41
N ASP A 277 18.94 3.98 16.51
CA ASP A 277 18.92 4.21 15.08
C ASP A 277 17.49 4.47 14.59
N TYR A 278 17.33 5.32 13.59
CA TYR A 278 16.05 5.53 12.91
C TYR A 278 15.75 4.48 11.84
N ALA A 279 16.76 3.81 11.30
CA ALA A 279 16.58 2.81 10.25
C ALA A 279 15.70 1.65 10.72
N ILE A 280 14.81 1.19 9.84
CA ILE A 280 13.96 0.02 10.10
C ILE A 280 14.61 -1.29 9.62
N GLY A 281 15.72 -1.20 8.89
CA GLY A 281 16.45 -2.33 8.34
C GLY A 281 15.86 -2.88 7.02
N ALA A 282 16.70 -3.54 6.24
CA ALA A 282 16.35 -3.99 4.89
C ALA A 282 15.19 -4.99 4.85
N GLU A 283 15.09 -5.89 5.84
CA GLU A 283 14.02 -6.90 5.86
C GLU A 283 12.66 -6.27 6.19
N ASN A 284 12.57 -5.39 7.20
CA ASN A 284 11.33 -4.69 7.50
C ASN A 284 10.93 -3.76 6.34
N TYR A 285 11.89 -3.12 5.69
CA TYR A 285 11.65 -2.29 4.51
C TYR A 285 11.05 -3.11 3.36
N ARG A 286 11.63 -4.27 3.04
CA ARG A 286 11.13 -5.21 2.03
C ARG A 286 9.71 -5.69 2.35
N ARG A 287 9.46 -6.09 3.61
CA ARG A 287 8.13 -6.52 4.08
C ARG A 287 7.11 -5.39 4.01
N LYS A 288 7.52 -4.16 4.32
CA LYS A 288 6.68 -2.97 4.23
C LYS A 288 6.25 -2.73 2.78
N LEU A 289 7.18 -2.74 1.81
CA LEU A 289 6.83 -2.64 0.39
C LEU A 289 5.93 -3.78 -0.09
N LEU A 290 6.18 -5.01 0.36
CA LEU A 290 5.36 -6.17 0.00
C LEU A 290 3.93 -6.06 0.54
N TYR A 291 3.76 -5.57 1.77
CA TYR A 291 2.46 -5.57 2.43
C TYR A 291 1.65 -4.30 2.17
N GLU A 292 2.27 -3.14 2.08
CA GLU A 292 1.57 -1.88 1.81
C GLU A 292 1.34 -1.64 0.33
N GLU A 293 2.33 -1.99 -0.51
CA GLU A 293 2.33 -1.66 -1.94
C GLU A 293 2.28 -2.90 -2.86
N MET A 294 2.29 -4.11 -2.30
CA MET A 294 2.39 -5.39 -3.03
C MET A 294 3.60 -5.47 -3.97
N VAL A 295 4.68 -4.76 -3.65
CA VAL A 295 5.92 -4.73 -4.43
C VAL A 295 6.86 -5.82 -3.98
N GLU A 296 7.17 -6.75 -4.90
CA GLU A 296 8.06 -7.90 -4.68
C GLU A 296 9.47 -7.67 -5.23
N THR A 297 9.66 -6.54 -5.93
CA THR A 297 10.93 -6.20 -6.57
C THR A 297 12.06 -6.10 -5.53
N PRO A 298 13.18 -6.82 -5.72
CA PRO A 298 14.30 -6.78 -4.78
C PRO A 298 14.85 -5.35 -4.59
N LEU A 299 15.20 -4.97 -3.36
CA LEU A 299 15.69 -3.63 -3.03
C LEU A 299 16.88 -3.18 -3.88
N ALA A 300 17.80 -4.10 -4.21
CA ALA A 300 18.92 -3.81 -5.09
C ALA A 300 18.50 -3.47 -6.54
N VAL A 301 17.37 -4.03 -7.02
CA VAL A 301 16.80 -3.69 -8.32
C VAL A 301 16.18 -2.31 -8.27
N LEU A 302 15.35 -2.04 -7.25
CA LEU A 302 14.75 -0.73 -7.02
C LEU A 302 15.82 0.37 -6.96
N LEU A 303 16.92 0.12 -6.25
CA LEU A 303 18.02 1.07 -6.13
C LEU A 303 18.63 1.42 -7.50
N ARG A 304 18.94 0.39 -8.30
CA ARG A 304 19.50 0.59 -9.65
C ARG A 304 18.53 1.31 -10.60
N GLU A 305 17.25 1.00 -10.49
CA GLU A 305 16.20 1.68 -11.28
C GLU A 305 16.09 3.15 -10.90
N GLY A 306 16.09 3.45 -9.60
CA GLY A 306 16.10 4.83 -9.11
C GLY A 306 17.34 5.61 -9.54
N GLU A 307 18.52 5.00 -9.46
CA GLU A 307 19.78 5.64 -9.89
C GLU A 307 19.81 5.90 -11.41
N ARG A 308 19.30 4.96 -12.22
CA ARG A 308 19.18 5.14 -13.67
C ARG A 308 18.22 6.29 -14.00
N GLU A 309 17.08 6.32 -13.36
CA GLU A 309 16.06 7.34 -13.58
C GLU A 309 16.55 8.73 -13.10
N LEU A 310 17.29 8.79 -11.99
CA LEU A 310 17.94 10.01 -11.52
C LEU A 310 18.85 10.60 -12.61
N ARG A 311 19.76 9.78 -13.17
CA ARG A 311 20.68 10.23 -14.22
C ARG A 311 19.96 10.65 -15.50
N ARG A 312 18.91 9.92 -15.88
CA ARG A 312 18.06 10.28 -17.04
C ARG A 312 17.43 11.67 -16.83
N THR A 313 16.80 11.88 -15.68
CA THR A 313 16.13 13.16 -15.35
C THR A 313 17.15 14.32 -15.29
N GLN A 314 18.32 14.12 -14.67
CA GLN A 314 19.37 15.14 -14.63
C GLN A 314 19.89 15.50 -16.03
N ASN A 315 20.05 14.51 -16.94
CA ASN A 315 20.46 14.75 -18.31
C ASN A 315 19.41 15.58 -19.07
N GLU A 316 18.14 15.22 -18.93
CA GLU A 316 17.03 15.95 -19.53
C GLU A 316 16.94 17.38 -18.99
N MET A 317 17.11 17.58 -17.67
CA MET A 317 17.14 18.91 -17.06
C MET A 317 18.28 19.78 -17.62
N ARG A 318 19.48 19.21 -17.82
CA ARG A 318 20.60 19.95 -18.42
C ARG A 318 20.29 20.37 -19.86
N ALA A 319 19.72 19.48 -20.66
CA ALA A 319 19.34 19.78 -22.03
C ALA A 319 18.28 20.91 -22.10
N VAL A 320 17.27 20.83 -21.26
CA VAL A 320 16.21 21.87 -21.20
C VAL A 320 16.73 23.19 -20.61
N ALA A 321 17.65 23.17 -19.64
CA ALA A 321 18.26 24.38 -19.10
C ALA A 321 19.15 25.06 -20.13
N GLU A 322 19.90 24.30 -20.93
CA GLU A 322 20.70 24.81 -22.05
C GLU A 322 19.85 25.49 -23.12
N GLU A 323 18.65 24.92 -23.42
CA GLU A 323 17.66 25.53 -24.33
C GLU A 323 17.14 26.89 -23.80
N ILE A 324 16.93 26.99 -22.49
CA ILE A 324 16.40 28.22 -21.86
C ILE A 324 17.46 29.30 -21.75
N ALA A 325 18.67 28.90 -21.34
CA ALA A 325 19.77 29.84 -21.10
C ALA A 325 21.13 29.15 -21.34
N PRO A 326 21.66 29.20 -22.56
CA PRO A 326 22.95 28.59 -22.91
C PRO A 326 24.06 28.95 -21.92
N GLU A 327 24.95 27.99 -21.67
CA GLU A 327 26.14 28.13 -20.80
C GLU A 327 25.83 28.41 -19.30
N ARG A 328 24.56 28.29 -18.87
CA ARG A 328 24.18 28.47 -17.46
C ARG A 328 23.98 27.14 -16.76
N GLU A 329 24.47 27.07 -15.52
CA GLU A 329 24.19 25.96 -14.62
C GLU A 329 22.68 25.82 -14.35
N VAL A 330 22.17 24.57 -14.30
CA VAL A 330 20.76 24.25 -14.04
C VAL A 330 20.23 25.00 -12.81
N SER A 331 20.98 24.99 -11.71
CA SER A 331 20.60 25.68 -10.46
C SER A 331 20.45 27.20 -10.63
N SER A 332 21.26 27.80 -11.51
CA SER A 332 21.16 29.22 -11.83
C SER A 332 19.92 29.55 -12.65
N VAL A 333 19.55 28.67 -13.62
CA VAL A 333 18.34 28.82 -14.42
C VAL A 333 17.10 28.71 -13.52
N ILE A 334 17.04 27.68 -12.67
CA ILE A 334 15.94 27.49 -11.70
C ILE A 334 15.76 28.75 -10.81
N ARG A 335 16.84 29.29 -10.26
CA ARG A 335 16.81 30.49 -9.41
C ARG A 335 16.29 31.71 -10.15
N VAL A 336 16.64 31.89 -11.42
CA VAL A 336 16.13 33.01 -12.24
C VAL A 336 14.64 32.86 -12.48
N LEU A 337 14.16 31.65 -12.84
CA LEU A 337 12.75 31.37 -13.06
C LEU A 337 11.93 31.52 -11.77
N GLY A 338 12.53 31.22 -10.63
CA GLY A 338 11.91 31.38 -9.31
C GLY A 338 11.47 32.82 -9.00
N ARG A 339 12.06 33.82 -9.66
CA ARG A 339 11.67 35.24 -9.46
C ARG A 339 10.39 35.66 -10.18
N GLU A 340 9.92 34.84 -11.12
CA GLU A 340 8.67 35.06 -11.86
C GLU A 340 7.49 34.45 -11.08
N HIS A 341 7.11 35.01 -9.93
CA HIS A 341 6.07 34.46 -9.05
C HIS A 341 4.93 35.47 -8.79
N PRO A 342 3.75 35.00 -8.33
CA PRO A 342 2.68 35.87 -7.86
C PRO A 342 3.09 36.76 -6.70
N SER A 343 2.39 37.87 -6.50
CA SER A 343 2.45 38.59 -5.21
C SER A 343 1.79 37.77 -4.10
N SER A 344 2.11 38.04 -2.85
CA SER A 344 1.47 37.40 -1.69
C SER A 344 -0.06 37.44 -1.77
N ASP A 345 -0.61 38.61 -2.06
CA ASP A 345 -2.05 38.85 -2.11
C ASP A 345 -2.68 38.26 -3.41
N GLY A 346 -1.88 38.09 -4.48
CA GLY A 346 -2.31 37.55 -5.75
C GLY A 346 -2.33 36.03 -5.80
N LEU A 347 -1.63 35.33 -4.87
CA LEU A 347 -1.39 33.89 -4.94
C LEU A 347 -2.66 33.06 -5.11
N VAL A 348 -3.68 33.25 -4.28
CA VAL A 348 -4.95 32.53 -4.35
C VAL A 348 -5.70 32.81 -5.66
N GLY A 349 -5.69 34.08 -6.11
CA GLY A 349 -6.34 34.49 -7.35
C GLY A 349 -5.69 33.86 -8.58
N GLU A 350 -4.35 33.91 -8.67
CA GLU A 350 -3.60 33.28 -9.77
C GLU A 350 -3.74 31.76 -9.75
N THR A 351 -3.77 31.14 -8.56
CA THR A 351 -4.02 29.70 -8.42
C THR A 351 -5.39 29.31 -8.97
N ARG A 352 -6.46 30.07 -8.71
CA ARG A 352 -7.79 29.82 -9.27
C ARG A 352 -7.80 29.91 -10.80
N ALA A 353 -7.20 30.96 -11.33
CA ALA A 353 -7.11 31.15 -12.78
C ALA A 353 -6.34 30.02 -13.45
N GLU A 354 -5.25 29.55 -12.81
CA GLU A 354 -4.47 28.42 -13.28
C GLU A 354 -5.27 27.11 -13.28
N LEU A 355 -6.05 26.85 -12.22
CA LEU A 355 -6.92 25.67 -12.16
C LEU A 355 -7.98 25.68 -13.25
N ASP A 356 -8.56 26.82 -13.59
CA ASP A 356 -9.54 26.93 -14.67
C ASP A 356 -8.89 26.58 -16.03
N ARG A 357 -7.65 27.01 -16.25
CA ARG A 357 -6.86 26.69 -17.45
C ARG A 357 -6.56 25.19 -17.52
N ILE A 358 -6.10 24.58 -16.43
CA ILE A 358 -5.80 23.16 -16.35
C ILE A 358 -7.06 22.32 -16.57
N ARG A 359 -8.16 22.66 -15.90
CA ARG A 359 -9.45 21.98 -16.02
C ARG A 359 -9.98 22.03 -17.45
N GLY A 360 -9.88 23.18 -18.11
CA GLY A 360 -10.23 23.36 -19.52
C GLY A 360 -9.44 22.43 -20.42
N PHE A 361 -8.14 22.33 -20.23
CA PHE A 361 -7.26 21.44 -20.98
C PHE A 361 -7.62 19.95 -20.78
N VAL A 362 -7.79 19.50 -19.53
CA VAL A 362 -8.17 18.11 -19.22
C VAL A 362 -9.44 17.71 -19.95
N ARG A 363 -10.44 18.59 -20.01
CA ARG A 363 -11.72 18.36 -20.72
C ARG A 363 -11.53 18.32 -22.23
N THR A 364 -10.79 19.26 -22.78
CA THR A 364 -10.60 19.38 -24.25
C THR A 364 -9.79 18.23 -24.82
N GLN A 365 -8.77 17.78 -24.11
CA GLN A 365 -7.94 16.65 -24.53
C GLN A 365 -8.53 15.28 -24.19
N GLY A 366 -9.63 15.22 -23.41
CA GLY A 366 -10.22 13.95 -22.99
C GLY A 366 -9.26 13.09 -22.17
N ILE A 367 -8.46 13.73 -21.28
CA ILE A 367 -7.49 13.04 -20.45
C ILE A 367 -8.15 11.99 -19.55
N LEU A 368 -9.34 12.31 -19.03
CA LEU A 368 -10.23 11.43 -18.30
C LEU A 368 -11.64 12.04 -18.31
N THR A 369 -12.64 11.27 -17.86
CA THR A 369 -14.01 11.77 -17.67
C THR A 369 -14.09 12.58 -16.37
N PRO A 370 -14.32 13.92 -16.45
CA PRO A 370 -14.46 14.73 -15.25
C PRO A 370 -15.62 14.28 -14.36
N PRO A 371 -15.55 14.45 -13.03
CA PRO A 371 -16.67 14.20 -12.14
C PRO A 371 -17.91 15.00 -12.53
N ALA A 372 -19.11 14.43 -12.32
CA ALA A 372 -20.38 15.10 -12.65
C ALA A 372 -20.63 16.34 -11.78
N SER A 373 -20.07 16.39 -10.57
CA SER A 373 -20.15 17.53 -9.67
C SER A 373 -18.79 17.71 -8.96
N GLU A 374 -18.39 18.96 -8.84
CA GLU A 374 -17.17 19.39 -8.14
C GLU A 374 -17.57 20.38 -7.04
N ASN A 375 -17.00 20.20 -5.85
CA ASN A 375 -17.16 21.13 -4.74
C ASN A 375 -15.78 21.53 -4.20
N LEU A 376 -14.98 22.15 -5.08
CA LEU A 376 -13.60 22.53 -4.81
C LEU A 376 -13.53 24.03 -4.50
N GLN A 377 -12.80 24.38 -3.46
CA GLN A 377 -12.44 25.74 -3.09
C GLN A 377 -10.92 25.90 -3.05
N VAL A 378 -10.41 27.00 -3.59
CA VAL A 378 -9.01 27.40 -3.40
C VAL A 378 -8.96 28.37 -2.23
N ALA A 379 -8.16 28.06 -1.24
CA ALA A 379 -8.04 28.85 -0.02
C ALA A 379 -6.57 28.95 0.45
N GLU A 380 -6.30 29.93 1.29
CA GLU A 380 -5.02 29.95 2.00
C GLU A 380 -4.93 28.77 2.97
N THR A 381 -3.74 28.21 3.07
CA THR A 381 -3.46 27.19 4.09
C THR A 381 -3.80 27.76 5.46
N PRO A 382 -4.59 27.03 6.28
CA PRO A 382 -4.85 27.43 7.66
C PRO A 382 -3.54 27.70 8.41
N GLU A 383 -3.52 28.72 9.25
CA GLU A 383 -2.29 29.23 9.87
C GLU A 383 -1.47 28.12 10.58
N TYR A 384 -2.13 27.22 11.25
CA TYR A 384 -1.50 26.08 11.94
C TYR A 384 -0.73 25.12 11.02
N ALA A 385 -1.11 25.05 9.74
CA ALA A 385 -0.50 24.15 8.76
C ALA A 385 0.55 24.85 7.89
N ARG A 386 0.66 26.17 7.95
CA ARG A 386 1.57 26.98 7.10
C ARG A 386 3.04 26.60 7.25
N SER A 387 3.45 26.16 8.44
CA SER A 387 4.85 25.76 8.70
C SER A 387 5.22 24.40 8.08
N THR A 388 4.24 23.58 7.69
CA THR A 388 4.46 22.19 7.29
C THR A 388 4.19 21.91 5.82
N SER A 389 3.43 22.79 5.13
CA SER A 389 3.04 22.57 3.74
C SER A 389 3.10 23.87 2.94
N PHE A 390 3.56 23.79 1.70
CA PHE A 390 3.39 24.85 0.71
C PHE A 390 2.01 24.76 0.05
N ALA A 391 1.62 23.58 -0.36
CA ALA A 391 0.33 23.32 -0.98
C ALA A 391 -0.18 21.93 -0.56
N SER A 392 -1.51 21.78 -0.48
CA SER A 392 -2.11 20.50 -0.15
C SER A 392 -3.55 20.40 -0.62
N MET A 393 -3.96 19.17 -0.96
CA MET A 393 -5.35 18.85 -1.26
C MET A 393 -6.02 18.24 -0.04
N ASP A 394 -7.11 18.84 0.44
CA ASP A 394 -7.97 18.29 1.48
C ASP A 394 -9.31 17.87 0.87
N THR A 395 -9.55 16.58 0.78
CA THR A 395 -10.79 16.01 0.26
C THR A 395 -11.66 15.43 1.38
N PRO A 396 -12.98 15.41 1.20
CA PRO A 396 -13.84 14.69 2.15
C PRO A 396 -13.50 13.20 2.15
N GLY A 397 -13.62 12.57 3.32
CA GLY A 397 -13.34 11.16 3.50
C GLY A 397 -14.17 10.25 2.58
N ALA A 398 -13.70 9.04 2.37
CA ALA A 398 -14.32 8.09 1.43
C ALA A 398 -15.80 7.79 1.76
N PHE A 399 -16.18 7.83 3.03
CA PHE A 399 -17.54 7.55 3.52
C PHE A 399 -18.32 8.81 3.90
N GLU A 400 -17.70 10.01 3.84
CA GLU A 400 -18.39 11.27 4.13
C GLU A 400 -19.49 11.56 3.10
N ARG A 401 -20.69 11.90 3.59
CA ARG A 401 -21.87 12.17 2.74
C ARG A 401 -22.48 13.55 2.96
N VAL A 402 -22.11 14.24 4.03
CA VAL A 402 -22.66 15.54 4.41
C VAL A 402 -21.71 16.67 4.03
N ALA A 403 -20.51 16.67 4.58
CA ALA A 403 -19.49 17.69 4.34
C ALA A 403 -18.63 17.30 3.12
N THR A 404 -19.11 17.60 1.91
CA THR A 404 -18.51 17.16 0.64
C THR A 404 -17.58 18.17 0.00
N GLU A 405 -17.35 19.33 0.66
CA GLU A 405 -16.42 20.34 0.19
C GLU A 405 -14.96 19.84 0.24
N ALA A 406 -14.19 20.21 -0.79
CA ALA A 406 -12.78 19.98 -0.91
C ALA A 406 -12.03 21.30 -0.96
N TYR A 407 -10.80 21.31 -0.42
CA TYR A 407 -9.98 22.50 -0.37
C TYR A 407 -8.61 22.25 -1.00
N TYR A 408 -8.27 23.05 -1.99
CA TYR A 408 -6.90 23.21 -2.43
C TYR A 408 -6.28 24.36 -1.66
N TYR A 409 -5.41 24.02 -0.73
CA TYR A 409 -4.71 25.01 0.09
C TYR A 409 -3.40 25.44 -0.56
N VAL A 410 -3.13 26.75 -0.55
CA VAL A 410 -1.82 27.34 -0.89
C VAL A 410 -1.37 28.21 0.27
N THR A 411 -0.07 28.15 0.59
CA THR A 411 0.49 28.84 1.77
C THR A 411 1.08 30.17 1.36
N PRO A 412 0.48 31.31 1.75
CA PRO A 412 1.12 32.62 1.56
C PRO A 412 2.33 32.74 2.49
N PRO A 413 3.30 33.64 2.18
CA PRO A 413 4.39 33.95 3.09
C PRO A 413 3.86 34.65 4.34
N ASP A 414 4.54 34.41 5.47
CA ASP A 414 4.23 35.11 6.72
C ASP A 414 4.46 36.63 6.54
N PRO A 415 3.48 37.50 6.84
CA PRO A 415 3.63 38.92 6.73
C PRO A 415 4.77 39.50 7.59
N ALA A 416 5.16 38.84 8.67
CA ALA A 416 6.25 39.24 9.54
C ALA A 416 7.64 39.01 8.97
N TRP A 417 7.75 38.22 7.88
CA TRP A 417 9.05 37.95 7.22
C TRP A 417 9.53 39.19 6.46
N ASP A 418 10.86 39.32 6.35
CA ASP A 418 11.45 40.32 5.47
C ASP A 418 11.16 40.04 3.97
N ALA A 419 11.37 41.03 3.12
CA ALA A 419 11.05 40.94 1.70
C ALA A 419 11.78 39.77 1.01
N ARG A 420 13.05 39.58 1.33
CA ARG A 420 13.86 38.48 0.74
C ARG A 420 13.26 37.13 1.09
N ARG A 421 12.92 36.89 2.35
CA ARG A 421 12.34 35.60 2.79
C ARG A 421 10.96 35.38 2.19
N ARG A 422 10.16 36.41 1.99
CA ARG A 422 8.88 36.34 1.28
C ARG A 422 9.07 35.97 -0.18
N ASP A 423 10.03 36.59 -0.88
CA ASP A 423 10.37 36.23 -2.27
C ASP A 423 10.88 34.82 -2.39
N GLU A 424 11.77 34.38 -1.49
CA GLU A 424 12.24 32.97 -1.44
C GLU A 424 11.08 31.99 -1.27
N HIS A 425 10.11 32.28 -0.42
CA HIS A 425 8.92 31.46 -0.25
C HIS A 425 8.04 31.44 -1.51
N LEU A 426 7.78 32.60 -2.10
CA LEU A 426 6.95 32.71 -3.31
C LEU A 426 7.60 32.10 -4.54
N SER A 427 8.92 31.96 -4.57
CA SER A 427 9.65 31.28 -5.66
C SER A 427 9.19 29.84 -5.88
N PHE A 428 8.65 29.17 -4.85
CA PHE A 428 8.02 27.85 -4.96
C PHE A 428 6.79 27.89 -5.87
N TYR A 429 6.04 28.97 -5.88
CA TYR A 429 4.84 29.19 -6.68
C TYR A 429 5.13 29.99 -7.98
N ASN A 430 6.39 29.96 -8.47
CA ASN A 430 6.69 30.65 -9.69
C ASN A 430 5.77 30.19 -10.84
N ARG A 431 5.64 31.01 -11.88
CA ARG A 431 4.70 30.81 -13.02
C ARG A 431 4.81 29.47 -13.72
N TYR A 432 5.91 28.76 -13.50
CA TYR A 432 6.16 27.44 -14.13
C TYR A 432 5.97 26.28 -13.15
N ALA A 433 6.21 26.52 -11.86
CA ALA A 433 6.03 25.52 -10.82
C ALA A 433 4.55 25.43 -10.33
N LEU A 434 3.85 26.56 -10.23
CA LEU A 434 2.44 26.60 -9.79
C LEU A 434 1.53 25.71 -10.64
N PRO A 435 1.62 25.68 -11.99
CA PRO A 435 0.86 24.72 -12.79
C PRO A 435 1.18 23.25 -12.44
N VAL A 436 2.45 22.89 -12.26
CA VAL A 436 2.86 21.52 -11.94
C VAL A 436 2.31 21.07 -10.59
N VAL A 437 2.39 21.94 -9.56
CA VAL A 437 1.81 21.68 -8.24
C VAL A 437 0.28 21.57 -8.32
N SER A 438 -0.38 22.44 -9.09
CA SER A 438 -1.84 22.44 -9.26
C SER A 438 -2.34 21.20 -10.03
N ILE A 439 -1.55 20.70 -10.98
CA ILE A 439 -1.81 19.42 -11.65
C ILE A 439 -1.71 18.26 -10.65
N HIS A 440 -0.67 18.24 -9.82
CA HIS A 440 -0.46 17.22 -8.80
C HIS A 440 -1.61 17.17 -7.78
N GLU A 441 -1.92 18.33 -7.22
CA GLU A 441 -2.93 18.42 -6.17
C GLU A 441 -4.36 18.27 -6.70
N VAL A 442 -4.66 18.80 -7.90
CA VAL A 442 -6.05 18.96 -8.31
C VAL A 442 -6.38 18.21 -9.60
N TYR A 443 -6.02 18.74 -10.78
CA TYR A 443 -6.50 18.26 -12.09
C TYR A 443 -5.37 17.82 -13.03
N PRO A 444 -5.31 16.53 -13.41
CA PRO A 444 -6.15 15.39 -13.03
C PRO A 444 -5.64 14.65 -11.78
N GLY A 445 -4.79 15.27 -10.92
CA GLY A 445 -4.11 14.67 -9.79
C GLY A 445 -5.01 14.18 -8.67
N HIS A 446 -4.61 14.48 -7.41
CA HIS A 446 -5.26 13.94 -6.20
C HIS A 446 -6.77 14.16 -6.14
N TYR A 447 -7.25 15.38 -6.45
CA TYR A 447 -8.68 15.67 -6.34
C TYR A 447 -9.53 14.76 -7.20
N TYR A 448 -9.20 14.60 -8.48
CA TYR A 448 -9.97 13.74 -9.38
C TYR A 448 -9.85 12.27 -9.03
N GLN A 449 -8.66 11.82 -8.67
CA GLN A 449 -8.43 10.44 -8.23
C GLN A 449 -9.25 10.09 -6.99
N LEU A 450 -9.20 10.92 -5.94
CA LEU A 450 -9.89 10.66 -4.69
C LEU A 450 -11.41 10.76 -4.84
N LEU A 451 -11.91 11.68 -5.69
CA LEU A 451 -13.34 11.71 -6.05
C LEU A 451 -13.77 10.42 -6.77
N ALA A 452 -12.93 9.89 -7.66
CA ALA A 452 -13.22 8.62 -8.34
C ALA A 452 -13.20 7.45 -7.34
N ALA A 453 -12.21 7.41 -6.44
CA ALA A 453 -12.10 6.40 -5.40
C ALA A 453 -13.32 6.33 -4.48
N ARG A 454 -13.97 7.45 -4.18
CA ARG A 454 -15.22 7.50 -3.40
C ARG A 454 -16.42 6.82 -4.08
N ARG A 455 -16.35 6.57 -5.40
CA ARG A 455 -17.42 5.94 -6.19
C ARG A 455 -17.26 4.43 -6.28
N THR A 456 -16.14 3.87 -5.86
CA THR A 456 -15.96 2.41 -5.88
C THR A 456 -17.00 1.72 -5.01
N ALA A 457 -17.51 0.58 -5.47
CA ALA A 457 -18.43 -0.23 -4.70
C ALA A 457 -17.76 -0.94 -3.52
N SER A 458 -16.45 -1.12 -3.57
CA SER A 458 -15.67 -1.78 -2.52
C SER A 458 -15.34 -0.84 -1.37
N ARG A 459 -15.90 -1.12 -0.19
CA ARG A 459 -15.54 -0.41 1.04
C ARG A 459 -14.08 -0.64 1.45
N VAL A 460 -13.53 -1.80 1.12
CA VAL A 460 -12.12 -2.15 1.38
C VAL A 460 -11.19 -1.24 0.60
N ARG A 461 -11.38 -1.16 -0.73
CA ARG A 461 -10.54 -0.33 -1.61
C ARG A 461 -10.84 1.17 -1.51
N ALA A 462 -11.96 1.55 -0.89
CA ALA A 462 -12.24 2.94 -0.53
C ALA A 462 -11.53 3.36 0.77
N ALA A 463 -11.37 2.45 1.73
CA ALA A 463 -10.74 2.72 3.02
C ALA A 463 -9.22 2.56 3.00
N PHE A 464 -8.72 1.53 2.29
CA PHE A 464 -7.31 1.14 2.30
C PHE A 464 -6.64 1.49 0.98
N GLY A 465 -6.07 2.68 0.91
CA GLY A 465 -5.34 3.17 -0.25
C GLY A 465 -3.85 2.80 -0.21
N SER A 466 -3.26 2.59 -1.39
CA SER A 466 -1.82 2.43 -1.58
C SER A 466 -1.17 3.80 -1.80
N ALA A 467 -0.14 4.12 -1.04
CA ALA A 467 0.58 5.37 -1.19
C ALA A 467 1.28 5.47 -2.55
N SER A 468 1.81 4.35 -3.09
CA SER A 468 2.42 4.35 -4.40
C SER A 468 1.41 4.61 -5.52
N PHE A 469 0.16 4.18 -5.38
CA PHE A 469 -0.85 4.55 -6.38
C PHE A 469 -1.30 6.00 -6.22
N ILE A 470 -1.59 6.47 -5.01
CA ILE A 470 -2.10 7.83 -4.77
C ILE A 470 -1.07 8.89 -5.18
N GLU A 471 0.14 8.79 -4.65
CA GLU A 471 1.23 9.74 -4.96
C GLU A 471 1.80 9.52 -6.36
N GLY A 472 1.88 8.26 -6.78
CA GLY A 472 2.34 7.90 -8.12
C GLY A 472 1.43 8.40 -9.21
N TRP A 473 0.10 8.38 -9.03
CA TRP A 473 -0.88 8.96 -9.94
C TRP A 473 -0.69 10.46 -10.09
N ALA A 474 -0.62 11.21 -8.99
CA ALA A 474 -0.44 12.64 -9.02
C ALA A 474 0.91 13.03 -9.68
N HIS A 475 1.97 12.29 -9.39
CA HIS A 475 3.26 12.49 -10.03
C HIS A 475 3.29 12.06 -11.52
N TYR A 476 2.54 11.03 -11.90
CA TYR A 476 2.31 10.65 -13.28
C TYR A 476 1.55 11.74 -14.04
N ALA A 477 0.52 12.33 -13.42
CA ALA A 477 -0.28 13.40 -14.00
C ALA A 477 0.54 14.64 -14.37
N GLU A 478 1.54 15.01 -13.57
CA GLU A 478 2.45 16.13 -13.87
C GLU A 478 3.15 15.96 -15.24
N GLN A 479 3.71 14.78 -15.49
CA GLN A 479 4.35 14.47 -16.77
C GLN A 479 3.35 14.29 -17.89
N LEU A 480 2.26 13.55 -17.64
CA LEU A 480 1.21 13.27 -18.61
C LEU A 480 0.66 14.55 -19.24
N MET A 481 0.36 15.56 -18.44
CA MET A 481 -0.20 16.81 -18.93
C MET A 481 0.71 17.52 -19.93
N LEU A 482 2.02 17.52 -19.65
CA LEU A 482 3.00 18.09 -20.57
C LEU A 482 3.16 17.24 -21.84
N ASP A 483 3.19 15.90 -21.70
CA ASP A 483 3.29 14.96 -22.80
C ASP A 483 2.09 15.10 -23.77
N GLU A 484 0.88 15.43 -23.24
CA GLU A 484 -0.32 15.71 -24.02
C GLU A 484 -0.42 17.17 -24.53
N GLY A 485 0.63 18.00 -24.32
CA GLY A 485 0.77 19.34 -24.89
C GLY A 485 0.31 20.50 -24.00
N PHE A 486 0.04 20.27 -22.71
CA PHE A 486 -0.24 21.36 -21.79
C PHE A 486 0.96 22.33 -21.69
N GLY A 487 0.70 23.61 -21.83
CA GLY A 487 1.73 24.64 -21.81
C GLY A 487 2.46 24.86 -23.15
N GLY A 488 2.06 24.16 -24.25
CA GLY A 488 2.57 24.44 -25.60
C GLY A 488 4.07 24.19 -25.79
N ASN A 489 4.60 23.12 -25.17
CA ASN A 489 6.03 22.75 -25.22
C ASN A 489 6.96 23.82 -24.60
N ASN A 490 6.48 24.59 -23.63
CA ASN A 490 7.26 25.60 -22.94
C ASN A 490 8.44 24.97 -22.15
N PRO A 491 9.72 25.21 -22.51
CA PRO A 491 10.84 24.56 -21.83
C PRO A 491 10.97 24.96 -20.36
N LYS A 492 10.52 26.18 -19.96
CA LYS A 492 10.52 26.61 -18.57
C LYS A 492 9.53 25.79 -17.71
N LEU A 493 8.35 25.46 -18.26
CA LEU A 493 7.37 24.59 -17.61
C LEU A 493 7.92 23.14 -17.52
N LYS A 494 8.56 22.67 -18.59
CA LYS A 494 9.23 21.36 -18.59
C LYS A 494 10.32 21.28 -17.52
N LEU A 495 11.14 22.32 -17.38
CA LEU A 495 12.18 22.37 -16.35
C LEU A 495 11.59 22.31 -14.93
N ALA A 496 10.48 23.01 -14.69
CA ALA A 496 9.80 22.96 -13.40
C ALA A 496 9.26 21.57 -13.08
N GLN A 497 8.63 20.89 -14.05
CA GLN A 497 8.16 19.51 -13.91
C GLN A 497 9.32 18.54 -13.65
N LEU A 498 10.44 18.67 -14.37
CA LEU A 498 11.64 17.85 -14.15
C LEU A 498 12.25 18.10 -12.77
N GLY A 499 12.22 19.35 -12.27
CA GLY A 499 12.65 19.71 -10.91
C GLY A 499 11.81 19.00 -9.84
N ALA A 500 10.48 18.96 -10.01
CA ALA A 500 9.59 18.23 -9.15
C ALA A 500 9.87 16.70 -9.19
N ALA A 501 10.12 16.16 -10.37
CA ALA A 501 10.49 14.75 -10.54
C ALA A 501 11.84 14.43 -9.89
N LEU A 502 12.84 15.29 -10.06
CA LEU A 502 14.17 15.12 -9.48
C LEU A 502 14.14 15.11 -7.95
N SER A 503 13.35 15.99 -7.35
CA SER A 503 13.13 16.02 -5.89
C SER A 503 12.59 14.67 -5.38
N ARG A 504 11.62 14.09 -6.06
CA ARG A 504 11.02 12.79 -5.69
C ARG A 504 11.97 11.62 -5.95
N LEU A 505 12.84 11.70 -6.95
CA LEU A 505 13.90 10.73 -7.16
C LEU A 505 14.96 10.78 -6.06
N CYS A 506 15.31 11.97 -5.56
CA CYS A 506 16.17 12.08 -4.39
C CYS A 506 15.49 11.46 -3.15
N ARG A 507 14.19 11.73 -2.92
CA ARG A 507 13.41 11.06 -1.87
C ARG A 507 13.47 9.54 -1.99
N TYR A 508 13.29 9.02 -3.21
CA TYR A 508 13.35 7.58 -3.51
C TYR A 508 14.68 6.96 -3.06
N LEU A 509 15.79 7.55 -3.46
CA LEU A 509 17.12 7.01 -3.18
C LEU A 509 17.55 7.23 -1.73
N VAL A 510 17.30 8.41 -1.19
CA VAL A 510 17.66 8.76 0.19
C VAL A 510 16.88 7.88 1.18
N GLY A 511 15.55 7.76 1.04
CA GLY A 511 14.74 6.92 1.90
C GLY A 511 15.20 5.46 1.89
N LEU A 512 15.43 4.90 0.69
CA LEU A 512 15.92 3.53 0.56
C LEU A 512 17.31 3.35 1.20
N LYS A 513 18.27 4.27 0.93
CA LYS A 513 19.63 4.18 1.46
C LYS A 513 19.69 4.42 2.98
N MET A 514 18.90 5.34 3.52
CA MET A 514 18.83 5.60 4.96
C MET A 514 18.35 4.38 5.75
N HIS A 515 17.29 3.74 5.27
CA HIS A 515 16.68 2.63 6.02
C HIS A 515 17.28 1.26 5.74
N THR A 516 18.09 1.09 4.67
CA THR A 516 18.61 -0.22 4.26
C THR A 516 20.12 -0.30 4.08
N GLN A 517 20.83 0.84 3.97
CA GLN A 517 22.26 0.90 3.67
C GLN A 517 23.06 1.78 4.64
N GLY A 518 22.45 2.27 5.72
CA GLY A 518 23.13 3.05 6.73
C GLY A 518 23.53 4.47 6.30
N MET A 519 22.86 5.06 5.29
CA MET A 519 23.06 6.46 4.95
C MET A 519 22.67 7.35 6.13
N SER A 520 23.59 8.21 6.57
CA SER A 520 23.32 9.14 7.67
C SER A 520 22.45 10.31 7.24
N TYR A 521 21.87 11.02 8.22
CA TYR A 521 21.10 12.24 7.98
C TYR A 521 21.91 13.29 7.21
N GLU A 522 23.17 13.52 7.59
CA GLU A 522 24.05 14.48 6.92
C GLU A 522 24.35 14.06 5.47
N GLN A 523 24.61 12.78 5.24
CA GLN A 523 24.80 12.26 3.88
C GLN A 523 23.54 12.43 3.03
N GLY A 524 22.36 12.31 3.65
CA GLY A 524 21.08 12.61 2.99
C GLY A 524 20.96 14.06 2.58
N ILE A 525 21.34 15.02 3.44
CA ILE A 525 21.39 16.45 3.11
C ILE A 525 22.31 16.71 1.92
N GLU A 526 23.53 16.18 1.96
CA GLU A 526 24.49 16.33 0.87
C GLU A 526 23.96 15.74 -0.44
N PHE A 527 23.24 14.61 -0.36
CA PHE A 527 22.62 13.99 -1.53
C PHE A 527 21.57 14.89 -2.16
N PHE A 528 20.64 15.45 -1.37
CA PHE A 528 19.62 16.38 -1.86
C PHE A 528 20.24 17.64 -2.45
N MET A 529 21.29 18.20 -1.84
CA MET A 529 21.98 19.39 -2.37
C MET A 529 22.67 19.10 -3.70
N ARG A 530 23.44 18.02 -3.77
CA ARG A 530 24.25 17.69 -4.94
C ARG A 530 23.43 17.12 -6.10
N GLU A 531 22.59 16.15 -5.82
CA GLU A 531 21.84 15.42 -6.86
C GLU A 531 20.49 16.08 -7.19
N GLY A 532 19.88 16.77 -6.22
CA GLY A 532 18.58 17.41 -6.32
C GLY A 532 18.64 18.92 -6.59
N TYR A 533 19.83 19.50 -6.64
CA TYR A 533 20.07 20.97 -6.79
C TYR A 533 19.36 21.79 -5.73
N MET A 534 19.13 21.23 -4.54
CA MET A 534 18.42 21.90 -3.46
C MET A 534 19.33 22.81 -2.64
N GLU A 535 18.77 23.90 -2.15
CA GLU A 535 19.40 24.70 -1.11
C GLU A 535 19.40 23.96 0.23
N ARG A 536 20.39 24.24 1.08
CA ARG A 536 20.66 23.48 2.30
C ARG A 536 19.43 23.39 3.22
N ALA A 537 18.70 24.47 3.44
CA ALA A 537 17.52 24.47 4.31
C ALA A 537 16.41 23.50 3.82
N ASN A 538 16.20 23.44 2.51
CA ASN A 538 15.26 22.51 1.91
C ASN A 538 15.80 21.06 1.98
N ALA A 539 17.08 20.84 1.72
CA ALA A 539 17.73 19.53 1.83
C ALA A 539 17.66 18.97 3.26
N GLU A 540 17.86 19.80 4.28
CA GLU A 540 17.72 19.42 5.69
C GLU A 540 16.30 18.97 6.04
N ARG A 541 15.28 19.70 5.54
CA ARG A 541 13.87 19.33 5.73
C ARG A 541 13.54 17.99 5.05
N GLU A 542 13.97 17.83 3.81
CA GLU A 542 13.75 16.60 3.03
C GLU A 542 14.48 15.39 3.64
N ALA A 543 15.74 15.55 4.03
CA ALA A 543 16.51 14.49 4.69
C ALA A 543 15.89 14.09 6.05
N ARG A 544 15.40 15.08 6.82
CA ARG A 544 14.68 14.83 8.08
C ARG A 544 13.40 14.04 7.84
N ARG A 545 12.62 14.41 6.83
CA ARG A 545 11.44 13.64 6.43
C ARG A 545 11.81 12.21 6.05
N GLY A 546 12.90 12.01 5.33
CA GLY A 546 13.40 10.67 4.96
C GLY A 546 13.70 9.77 6.14
N THR A 547 14.14 10.31 7.30
CA THR A 547 14.32 9.51 8.52
C THR A 547 13.00 9.06 9.15
N LEU A 548 11.93 9.86 9.00
CA LEU A 548 10.60 9.62 9.60
C LEU A 548 9.69 8.76 8.72
N ASP A 549 9.92 8.77 7.41
CA ASP A 549 9.10 8.12 6.39
C ASP A 549 9.93 7.08 5.62
N PRO A 550 9.93 5.81 6.05
CA PRO A 550 10.67 4.75 5.37
C PRO A 550 10.24 4.54 3.92
N THR A 551 8.96 4.75 3.61
CA THR A 551 8.39 4.51 2.28
C THR A 551 8.43 5.73 1.36
N TYR A 552 9.41 6.58 1.55
CA TYR A 552 9.61 7.84 0.81
C TYR A 552 9.79 7.68 -0.71
N LEU A 553 10.00 6.44 -1.17
CA LEU A 553 10.13 6.10 -2.60
C LEU A 553 8.81 6.02 -3.37
N VAL A 554 7.66 5.96 -2.70
CA VAL A 554 6.34 5.65 -3.30
C VAL A 554 5.94 6.56 -4.48
N TYR A 555 6.31 7.83 -4.46
CA TYR A 555 6.02 8.79 -5.53
C TYR A 555 6.53 8.32 -6.89
N THR A 556 7.84 8.11 -6.98
CA THR A 556 8.49 7.70 -8.22
C THR A 556 8.19 6.23 -8.56
N LEU A 557 8.15 5.35 -7.55
CA LEU A 557 7.80 3.94 -7.74
C LEU A 557 6.42 3.81 -8.40
N GLY A 558 5.41 4.43 -7.82
CA GLY A 558 4.05 4.37 -8.35
C GLY A 558 3.92 4.97 -9.74
N LYS A 559 4.58 6.12 -10.02
CA LYS A 559 4.64 6.68 -11.38
C LYS A 559 5.23 5.69 -12.38
N MET A 560 6.34 5.03 -12.04
CA MET A 560 6.99 4.05 -12.93
C MET A 560 6.08 2.85 -13.18
N GLU A 561 5.39 2.35 -12.15
CA GLU A 561 4.44 1.24 -12.27
C GLU A 561 3.21 1.62 -13.12
N ILE A 562 2.67 2.85 -12.96
CA ILE A 562 1.54 3.34 -13.76
C ILE A 562 1.96 3.53 -15.23
N LEU A 563 3.13 4.10 -15.50
CA LEU A 563 3.67 4.24 -16.86
C LEU A 563 3.82 2.88 -17.53
N LYS A 564 4.36 1.91 -16.80
CA LYS A 564 4.49 0.53 -17.29
C LYS A 564 3.12 -0.10 -17.55
N LEU A 565 2.17 0.05 -16.64
CA LEU A 565 0.82 -0.47 -16.80
C LEU A 565 0.11 0.16 -18.01
N ARG A 566 0.25 1.47 -18.21
CA ARG A 566 -0.28 2.18 -19.39
C ARG A 566 0.28 1.61 -20.70
N GLU A 567 1.59 1.40 -20.75
CA GLU A 567 2.25 0.85 -21.93
C GLU A 567 1.80 -0.59 -22.22
N ASP A 568 1.76 -1.46 -21.21
CA ASP A 568 1.31 -2.84 -21.35
C ASP A 568 -0.17 -2.90 -21.79
N TYR A 569 -1.03 -2.01 -21.24
CA TYR A 569 -2.43 -1.86 -21.65
C TYR A 569 -2.55 -1.35 -23.10
N ARG A 570 -1.73 -0.36 -23.49
CA ARG A 570 -1.69 0.18 -24.86
C ARG A 570 -1.29 -0.91 -25.87
N GLN A 571 -0.29 -1.71 -25.55
CA GLN A 571 0.13 -2.83 -26.42
C GLN A 571 -0.98 -3.85 -26.58
N ARG A 572 -1.69 -4.18 -25.49
CA ARG A 572 -2.82 -5.13 -25.52
C ARG A 572 -4.02 -4.60 -26.31
N ALA A 573 -4.36 -3.34 -26.13
CA ALA A 573 -5.48 -2.69 -26.81
C ALA A 573 -5.20 -2.38 -28.29
N GLY A 574 -3.92 -2.25 -28.70
CA GLY A 574 -3.51 -1.91 -30.05
C GLY A 574 -4.19 -0.63 -30.57
N ALA A 575 -4.79 -0.69 -31.74
CA ALA A 575 -5.48 0.44 -32.37
C ALA A 575 -6.72 0.94 -31.62
N SER A 576 -7.28 0.15 -30.70
CA SER A 576 -8.43 0.55 -29.87
C SER A 576 -8.05 1.32 -28.61
N PHE A 577 -6.76 1.51 -28.33
CA PHE A 577 -6.31 2.25 -27.15
C PHE A 577 -6.87 3.69 -27.16
N ARG A 578 -7.46 4.08 -26.03
CA ARG A 578 -7.90 5.45 -25.75
C ARG A 578 -7.41 5.83 -24.36
N LEU A 579 -6.65 6.92 -24.29
CA LEU A 579 -6.01 7.36 -23.05
C LEU A 579 -7.01 7.64 -21.93
N GLY A 580 -8.07 8.40 -22.23
CA GLY A 580 -9.11 8.71 -21.26
C GLY A 580 -9.84 7.47 -20.73
N GLU A 581 -10.12 6.48 -21.59
CA GLU A 581 -10.73 5.21 -21.18
C GLU A 581 -9.79 4.40 -20.26
N PHE A 582 -8.49 4.39 -20.55
CA PHE A 582 -7.51 3.78 -19.68
C PHE A 582 -7.54 4.41 -18.28
N HIS A 583 -7.54 5.75 -18.19
CA HIS A 583 -7.59 6.46 -16.92
C HIS A 583 -8.90 6.22 -16.17
N ASP A 584 -10.04 6.29 -16.86
CA ASP A 584 -11.35 6.05 -16.25
C ASP A 584 -11.45 4.64 -15.66
N ARG A 585 -10.97 3.64 -16.40
CA ARG A 585 -10.90 2.25 -15.90
C ARG A 585 -9.94 2.10 -14.72
N LEU A 586 -8.78 2.73 -14.79
CA LEU A 586 -7.78 2.68 -13.72
C LEU A 586 -8.37 3.24 -12.40
N LEU A 587 -9.01 4.40 -12.47
CA LEU A 587 -9.54 5.10 -11.29
C LEU A 587 -10.85 4.49 -10.74
N ALA A 588 -11.57 3.68 -11.51
CA ALA A 588 -12.82 3.05 -11.09
C ALA A 588 -12.66 2.04 -9.94
N HIS A 589 -11.45 1.49 -9.76
CA HIS A 589 -11.18 0.45 -8.76
C HIS A 589 -10.86 0.97 -7.35
N GLY A 590 -10.97 2.27 -7.10
CA GLY A 590 -10.54 2.88 -5.83
C GLY A 590 -9.05 3.21 -5.86
N SER A 591 -8.37 3.08 -4.71
CA SER A 591 -6.93 3.39 -4.61
C SER A 591 -6.07 2.19 -4.16
N PRO A 592 -6.30 0.96 -4.65
CA PRO A 592 -5.52 -0.21 -4.23
C PRO A 592 -4.08 -0.15 -4.80
N PRO A 593 -3.17 -1.02 -4.34
CA PRO A 593 -1.85 -1.17 -4.94
C PRO A 593 -1.90 -1.38 -6.46
N VAL A 594 -0.90 -0.85 -7.19
CA VAL A 594 -0.87 -0.90 -8.67
C VAL A 594 -0.92 -2.34 -9.19
N LYS A 595 -0.44 -3.32 -8.44
CA LYS A 595 -0.58 -4.74 -8.77
C LYS A 595 -2.05 -5.17 -8.93
N ILE A 596 -2.95 -4.73 -8.07
CA ILE A 596 -4.40 -5.00 -8.19
C ILE A 596 -4.99 -4.33 -9.44
N LEU A 597 -4.60 -3.08 -9.70
CA LEU A 597 -5.02 -2.36 -10.90
C LEU A 597 -4.55 -3.05 -12.19
N ARG A 598 -3.32 -3.58 -12.15
CA ARG A 598 -2.78 -4.37 -13.25
C ARG A 598 -3.61 -5.64 -13.50
N MET A 599 -3.96 -6.37 -12.45
CA MET A 599 -4.85 -7.53 -12.54
C MET A 599 -6.23 -7.14 -13.09
N ALA A 600 -6.78 -6.00 -12.67
CA ALA A 600 -8.09 -5.54 -13.12
C ALA A 600 -8.11 -5.14 -14.60
N LEU A 601 -7.06 -4.50 -15.10
CA LEU A 601 -7.00 -3.98 -16.47
C LEU A 601 -6.46 -5.00 -17.47
N LEU A 602 -5.52 -5.84 -17.06
CA LEU A 602 -4.84 -6.80 -17.92
C LEU A 602 -5.25 -8.26 -17.64
N GLY A 603 -6.07 -8.51 -16.59
CA GLY A 603 -6.34 -9.85 -16.09
C GLY A 603 -5.16 -10.40 -15.30
N ASP A 604 -5.38 -11.48 -14.56
CA ASP A 604 -4.28 -12.22 -13.93
C ASP A 604 -3.33 -12.72 -15.02
N ASP A 605 -2.03 -12.48 -14.86
CA ASP A 605 -1.01 -13.02 -15.78
C ASP A 605 -1.12 -14.56 -15.90
N SER A 606 -1.72 -15.22 -14.90
CA SER A 606 -2.10 -16.63 -14.95
C SER A 606 -3.25 -16.92 -15.92
N SER A 607 -4.17 -15.95 -16.17
CA SER A 607 -5.29 -16.11 -17.14
C SER A 607 -4.96 -15.54 -18.52
N ALA A 608 -4.05 -14.56 -18.63
CA ALA A 608 -3.63 -13.98 -19.92
C ALA A 608 -2.84 -14.99 -20.77
N ALA A 609 -2.18 -15.95 -20.15
CA ALA A 609 -1.64 -17.12 -20.86
C ALA A 609 -2.75 -18.01 -21.47
N ALA A 610 -3.98 -17.93 -20.95
CA ALA A 610 -5.12 -18.73 -21.42
C ALA A 610 -6.01 -18.03 -22.46
N THR A 611 -5.98 -16.68 -22.61
CA THR A 611 -6.91 -15.94 -23.49
C THR A 611 -6.30 -15.31 -24.75
N ASN A 612 -4.98 -15.32 -24.92
CA ASN A 612 -4.32 -14.73 -26.10
C ASN A 612 -4.01 -15.74 -27.21
N ALA A 613 -4.88 -16.75 -27.44
CA ALA A 613 -4.83 -17.58 -28.63
C ALA A 613 -6.21 -17.71 -29.27
N ARG A 614 -6.69 -16.65 -29.92
CA ARG A 614 -7.55 -16.79 -31.11
C ARG A 614 -6.81 -16.17 -32.28
N PRO A 615 -6.09 -16.95 -33.08
CA PRO A 615 -5.82 -16.59 -34.45
C PRO A 615 -7.01 -17.05 -35.29
N SER A 616 -7.47 -16.17 -36.16
CA SER A 616 -8.23 -16.51 -37.34
C SER A 616 -7.46 -17.52 -38.18
N GLY A 617 -8.10 -18.65 -38.51
CA GLY A 617 -7.84 -19.51 -39.64
C GLY A 617 -6.46 -20.20 -39.73
N ASP A 618 -6.48 -21.53 -39.65
CA ASP A 618 -5.48 -22.45 -40.18
C ASP A 618 -4.04 -22.37 -39.64
N ALA A 619 -3.81 -22.93 -38.45
CA ALA A 619 -2.53 -23.55 -38.06
C ALA A 619 -2.77 -24.58 -36.95
N ILE A 620 -2.49 -25.81 -37.26
CA ILE A 620 -2.21 -27.04 -36.49
C ILE A 620 -2.48 -26.92 -34.97
N ALA A 621 -3.50 -27.64 -34.52
CA ALA A 621 -3.83 -27.86 -33.11
C ALA A 621 -2.66 -28.59 -32.41
N GLU A 622 -1.80 -27.85 -31.67
CA GLU A 622 -0.92 -28.45 -30.67
C GLU A 622 -1.73 -28.87 -29.45
N ASP A 623 -1.60 -30.12 -29.12
CA ASP A 623 -2.31 -30.86 -28.08
C ASP A 623 -2.10 -30.26 -26.67
N ARG A 624 -3.09 -29.57 -26.14
CA ARG A 624 -3.10 -28.97 -24.79
C ARG A 624 -3.40 -29.99 -23.67
N THR A 625 -3.59 -31.24 -23.96
CA THR A 625 -4.01 -32.25 -22.99
C THR A 625 -2.87 -32.73 -22.07
N ASN A 626 -1.63 -32.29 -22.28
CA ASN A 626 -0.44 -32.80 -21.62
C ASN A 626 0.27 -31.81 -20.65
N ILE A 627 -0.27 -30.60 -20.39
CA ILE A 627 0.34 -29.66 -19.44
C ILE A 627 0.00 -30.09 -18.00
N VAL A 628 1.03 -30.14 -17.14
CA VAL A 628 0.91 -30.49 -15.73
C VAL A 628 0.92 -29.19 -14.91
N GLU A 629 -0.18 -28.89 -14.23
CA GLU A 629 -0.26 -27.77 -13.31
C GLU A 629 0.65 -27.98 -12.10
N PHE A 630 1.34 -26.91 -11.65
CA PHE A 630 2.19 -26.97 -10.48
C PHE A 630 2.03 -25.72 -9.60
N SER A 631 2.35 -25.88 -8.31
CA SER A 631 2.38 -24.78 -7.34
C SER A 631 3.78 -24.66 -6.76
N VAL A 632 4.35 -23.47 -6.75
CA VAL A 632 5.68 -23.22 -6.17
C VAL A 632 5.61 -23.27 -4.65
N LEU A 633 6.41 -24.12 -4.03
CA LEU A 633 6.51 -24.29 -2.58
C LEU A 633 7.68 -23.49 -1.98
N ALA A 634 8.80 -23.41 -2.70
CA ALA A 634 9.97 -22.64 -2.29
C ALA A 634 10.89 -22.35 -3.48
N THR A 635 11.57 -21.20 -3.41
CA THR A 635 12.69 -20.83 -4.28
C THR A 635 13.81 -20.22 -3.43
N GLY A 636 15.03 -20.26 -3.91
CA GLY A 636 16.14 -19.62 -3.24
C GLY A 636 17.47 -19.79 -3.98
N THR A 637 18.49 -19.16 -3.44
CA THR A 637 19.86 -19.18 -3.99
C THR A 637 20.84 -20.05 -3.19
N MET A 638 20.40 -20.64 -2.07
CA MET A 638 21.22 -21.42 -1.14
C MET A 638 20.47 -22.72 -0.80
N SER A 639 20.70 -23.77 -1.54
CA SER A 639 20.05 -25.08 -1.31
C SER A 639 20.90 -26.07 -0.51
N GLY A 640 22.15 -25.72 -0.18
CA GLY A 640 23.10 -26.69 0.38
C GLY A 640 23.50 -27.83 -0.58
N HIS A 641 23.01 -27.83 -1.83
CA HIS A 641 23.39 -28.82 -2.83
C HIS A 641 24.71 -28.43 -3.49
N GLU A 642 25.76 -29.21 -3.23
CA GLU A 642 27.13 -28.96 -3.73
C GLU A 642 27.41 -29.58 -5.09
N GLY A 643 26.44 -30.34 -5.64
CA GLY A 643 26.60 -31.10 -6.88
C GLY A 643 26.30 -30.29 -8.15
N VAL A 644 26.25 -31.01 -9.26
CA VAL A 644 25.79 -30.49 -10.57
C VAL A 644 24.26 -30.32 -10.56
N ARG A 645 23.73 -29.71 -11.63
CA ARG A 645 22.29 -29.58 -11.84
C ARG A 645 21.56 -30.90 -11.62
N MET A 646 20.51 -30.91 -10.82
CA MET A 646 19.76 -32.11 -10.46
C MET A 646 18.27 -31.87 -10.36
N VAL A 647 17.44 -32.82 -10.77
CA VAL A 647 15.99 -32.84 -10.53
C VAL A 647 15.65 -34.07 -9.70
N GLU A 648 14.84 -33.85 -8.66
CA GLU A 648 14.37 -34.94 -7.80
C GLU A 648 12.84 -34.99 -7.81
N LEU A 649 12.25 -36.14 -8.13
CA LEU A 649 10.81 -36.42 -8.03
C LEU A 649 10.54 -37.17 -6.72
N ILE A 650 9.77 -36.53 -5.84
CA ILE A 650 9.47 -36.97 -4.48
C ILE A 650 8.00 -37.40 -4.42
N THR A 651 7.75 -38.65 -4.04
CA THR A 651 6.42 -39.26 -4.02
C THR A 651 6.02 -39.81 -2.65
N ASN A 652 6.83 -39.59 -1.63
CA ASN A 652 6.56 -40.03 -0.25
C ASN A 652 7.11 -39.06 0.80
N GLU A 653 6.59 -39.18 2.01
CA GLU A 653 6.86 -38.27 3.14
C GLU A 653 8.32 -38.33 3.65
N SER A 654 8.93 -39.54 3.59
CA SER A 654 10.31 -39.69 4.10
C SER A 654 11.33 -38.99 3.21
N ASP A 655 11.16 -39.09 1.89
CA ASP A 655 11.99 -38.39 0.91
C ASP A 655 11.72 -36.87 0.94
N TRP A 656 10.47 -36.46 1.17
CA TRP A 656 10.09 -35.06 1.30
C TRP A 656 10.77 -34.39 2.50
N ARG A 657 10.80 -35.04 3.65
CA ARG A 657 11.51 -34.54 4.83
C ARG A 657 12.98 -34.29 4.53
N ARG A 658 13.66 -35.29 3.95
CA ARG A 658 15.07 -35.20 3.59
C ARG A 658 15.37 -34.10 2.57
N ALA A 659 14.51 -33.89 1.59
CA ALA A 659 14.69 -32.89 0.54
C ALA A 659 14.36 -31.47 1.02
N TRP A 660 13.47 -31.32 2.01
CA TRP A 660 13.10 -30.02 2.55
C TRP A 660 14.17 -29.43 3.46
N ASP A 661 14.85 -30.23 4.26
CA ASP A 661 15.84 -29.76 5.25
C ASP A 661 16.88 -28.77 4.65
N PRO A 662 17.51 -29.04 3.49
CA PRO A 662 18.51 -28.13 2.92
C PRO A 662 17.90 -26.91 2.21
N VAL A 663 16.63 -26.93 1.81
CA VAL A 663 15.98 -25.86 1.02
C VAL A 663 14.98 -25.05 1.83
N GLY A 664 14.52 -25.55 2.96
CA GLY A 664 13.50 -24.91 3.80
C GLY A 664 13.98 -23.66 4.52
N GLY A 665 15.29 -23.50 4.76
CA GLY A 665 15.84 -22.34 5.43
C GLY A 665 15.25 -22.09 6.82
N GLY A 666 14.96 -23.15 7.58
CA GLY A 666 14.32 -23.07 8.91
C GLY A 666 12.80 -22.84 8.89
N ARG A 667 12.17 -22.76 7.71
CA ARG A 667 10.72 -22.64 7.58
C ARG A 667 10.02 -23.97 7.88
N PRO A 668 8.79 -23.94 8.42
CA PRO A 668 7.97 -25.15 8.55
C PRO A 668 7.83 -25.86 7.21
N ARG A 669 7.97 -27.16 7.21
CA ARG A 669 7.83 -27.97 6.01
C ARG A 669 6.34 -28.04 5.61
N PRO A 670 5.99 -27.70 4.34
CA PRO A 670 4.62 -27.82 3.85
C PRO A 670 4.11 -29.26 3.93
N GLU A 671 2.87 -29.45 4.38
CA GLU A 671 2.20 -30.74 4.37
C GLU A 671 1.76 -31.10 2.95
N ILE A 672 2.13 -32.27 2.47
CA ILE A 672 1.81 -32.77 1.14
C ILE A 672 1.05 -34.09 1.25
N ASN A 673 -0.13 -34.15 0.68
CA ASN A 673 -0.85 -35.43 0.55
C ASN A 673 -0.31 -36.24 -0.63
N PHE A 674 0.66 -37.11 -0.36
CA PHE A 674 1.31 -37.95 -1.37
C PHE A 674 0.40 -39.00 -2.03
N ASN A 675 -0.85 -39.16 -1.61
CA ASN A 675 -1.81 -39.99 -2.34
C ASN A 675 -2.28 -39.33 -3.65
N VAL A 676 -2.28 -37.98 -3.71
CA VAL A 676 -2.81 -37.22 -4.84
C VAL A 676 -1.78 -36.22 -5.43
N ARG A 677 -0.67 -35.96 -4.74
CA ARG A 677 0.37 -35.03 -5.17
C ARG A 677 1.75 -35.66 -5.08
N ALA A 678 2.70 -35.03 -5.78
CA ALA A 678 4.14 -35.27 -5.67
C ALA A 678 4.87 -33.90 -5.61
N VAL A 679 6.15 -33.93 -5.27
CA VAL A 679 7.00 -32.76 -5.25
C VAL A 679 8.16 -32.94 -6.23
N LEU A 680 8.47 -31.86 -6.96
CA LEU A 680 9.69 -31.76 -7.76
C LEU A 680 10.62 -30.74 -7.11
N VAL A 681 11.87 -31.12 -6.92
CA VAL A 681 12.94 -30.22 -6.49
C VAL A 681 13.96 -30.13 -7.62
N LEU A 682 14.19 -28.92 -8.09
CA LEU A 682 15.18 -28.63 -9.13
C LEU A 682 16.30 -27.78 -8.53
N TYR A 683 17.52 -28.30 -8.62
CA TYR A 683 18.75 -27.60 -8.22
C TYR A 683 19.51 -27.16 -9.48
N GLN A 684 19.93 -25.90 -9.54
CA GLN A 684 20.76 -25.40 -10.65
C GLN A 684 22.23 -25.87 -10.55
N GLY A 685 22.58 -26.44 -9.39
CA GLY A 685 23.94 -26.78 -9.04
C GLY A 685 24.75 -25.59 -8.51
N GLN A 686 25.94 -25.87 -8.00
CA GLN A 686 26.79 -24.87 -7.38
C GLN A 686 27.30 -23.84 -8.41
N LYS A 687 27.29 -22.56 -8.02
CA LYS A 687 27.73 -21.39 -8.79
C LYS A 687 28.77 -20.61 -7.99
N SER A 688 29.75 -20.06 -8.68
CA SER A 688 30.88 -19.36 -8.06
C SER A 688 30.53 -17.98 -7.49
N SER A 689 29.33 -17.45 -7.74
CA SER A 689 28.90 -16.11 -7.29
C SER A 689 27.39 -16.03 -7.12
N GLY A 690 26.89 -14.94 -6.58
CA GLY A 690 25.47 -14.57 -6.61
C GLY A 690 24.97 -14.21 -8.02
N GLY A 691 23.67 -13.84 -8.14
CA GLY A 691 23.03 -13.41 -9.38
C GLY A 691 22.50 -14.53 -10.27
N TYR A 692 22.64 -15.77 -9.87
CA TYR A 692 22.03 -16.94 -10.54
C TYR A 692 20.66 -17.24 -9.95
N SER A 693 19.68 -17.60 -10.80
CA SER A 693 18.37 -18.11 -10.38
C SER A 693 17.86 -19.16 -11.38
N ILE A 694 16.90 -19.97 -10.94
CA ILE A 694 16.25 -20.99 -11.76
C ILE A 694 14.76 -21.02 -11.44
N GLU A 695 13.94 -21.12 -12.49
CA GLU A 695 12.49 -21.19 -12.43
C GLU A 695 11.96 -22.26 -13.36
N ILE A 696 10.84 -22.90 -13.01
CA ILE A 696 10.14 -23.83 -13.89
C ILE A 696 9.12 -23.03 -14.70
N ALA A 697 9.27 -22.98 -16.02
CA ALA A 697 8.36 -22.27 -16.91
C ALA A 697 7.14 -23.15 -17.26
N GLU A 698 7.33 -24.45 -17.48
CA GLU A 698 6.27 -25.38 -17.88
C GLU A 698 6.66 -26.83 -17.56
N ILE A 699 5.67 -27.66 -17.22
CA ILE A 699 5.83 -29.11 -17.10
C ILE A 699 4.81 -29.74 -18.04
N ARG A 700 5.27 -30.60 -18.96
CA ARG A 700 4.42 -31.43 -19.84
C ARG A 700 4.56 -32.89 -19.51
N ARG A 701 3.46 -33.60 -19.56
CA ARG A 701 3.45 -35.06 -19.38
C ARG A 701 3.34 -35.75 -20.73
N ASP A 702 4.30 -36.62 -21.04
CA ASP A 702 4.31 -37.49 -22.18
C ASP A 702 4.37 -38.94 -21.69
N GLY A 703 3.22 -39.59 -21.57
CA GLY A 703 3.10 -40.89 -20.93
C GLY A 703 3.55 -40.87 -19.47
N THR A 704 4.64 -41.55 -19.15
CA THR A 704 5.28 -41.57 -17.82
C THR A 704 6.41 -40.54 -17.68
N VAL A 705 6.71 -39.76 -18.71
CA VAL A 705 7.79 -38.77 -18.70
C VAL A 705 7.22 -37.38 -18.41
N LEU A 706 7.78 -36.71 -17.43
CA LEU A 706 7.52 -35.27 -17.14
C LEU A 706 8.63 -34.45 -17.81
N ALA A 707 8.34 -33.77 -18.90
CA ALA A 707 9.25 -32.90 -19.60
C ALA A 707 9.13 -31.49 -18.98
N MET A 708 10.21 -30.97 -18.39
CA MET A 708 10.24 -29.71 -17.67
C MET A 708 11.00 -28.65 -18.48
N LYS A 709 10.35 -27.53 -18.81
CA LYS A 709 10.97 -26.35 -19.38
C LYS A 709 11.37 -25.41 -18.24
N VAL A 710 12.61 -24.93 -18.26
CA VAL A 710 13.16 -24.09 -17.19
C VAL A 710 13.76 -22.82 -17.75
N ASN A 711 13.61 -21.73 -17.00
CA ASN A 711 14.28 -20.45 -17.23
C ASN A 711 15.47 -20.34 -16.26
N GLU A 712 16.66 -20.20 -16.77
CA GLU A 712 17.87 -19.94 -15.99
C GLU A 712 18.33 -18.49 -16.20
N ARG A 713 18.52 -17.78 -15.11
CA ARG A 713 19.18 -16.48 -15.12
C ARG A 713 20.66 -16.68 -14.76
N ARG A 714 21.53 -15.99 -15.50
CA ARG A 714 22.96 -15.85 -15.21
C ARG A 714 23.29 -14.36 -15.08
N PRO A 715 24.22 -13.98 -14.21
CA PRO A 715 24.73 -12.61 -14.21
C PRO A 715 25.28 -12.25 -15.60
N ALA A 716 24.98 -11.04 -16.07
CA ALA A 716 25.57 -10.52 -17.30
C ALA A 716 27.05 -10.12 -17.05
N PHE A 717 27.83 -10.04 -18.13
CA PHE A 717 29.19 -9.55 -18.04
C PHE A 717 29.20 -8.10 -17.53
N GLY A 718 29.89 -7.87 -16.41
CA GLY A 718 29.92 -6.56 -15.74
C GLY A 718 28.92 -6.41 -14.58
N ASP A 719 28.05 -7.38 -14.34
CA ASP A 719 27.19 -7.37 -13.16
C ASP A 719 28.04 -7.50 -11.88
N VAL A 720 27.79 -6.63 -10.91
CA VAL A 720 28.36 -6.75 -9.57
C VAL A 720 27.59 -7.84 -8.82
N THR A 721 28.22 -8.98 -8.63
CA THR A 721 27.65 -10.12 -7.90
C THR A 721 28.37 -10.33 -6.58
N THR A 722 27.66 -10.87 -5.58
CA THR A 722 28.32 -11.31 -4.35
C THR A 722 29.28 -12.44 -4.66
N GLN A 723 30.50 -12.39 -4.10
CA GLN A 723 31.53 -13.42 -4.23
C GLN A 723 31.26 -14.61 -3.28
N VAL A 724 29.99 -15.01 -3.14
CA VAL A 724 29.57 -16.13 -2.32
C VAL A 724 29.13 -17.27 -3.24
N ILE A 725 29.61 -18.46 -2.97
CA ILE A 725 29.15 -19.68 -3.65
C ILE A 725 27.65 -19.83 -3.42
N THR A 726 26.87 -19.93 -4.49
CA THR A 726 25.42 -20.11 -4.44
C THR A 726 25.00 -21.44 -5.03
N SER A 727 23.81 -21.91 -4.68
CA SER A 727 23.21 -23.14 -5.17
C SER A 727 21.70 -22.92 -5.38
N PRO A 728 21.30 -22.23 -6.47
CA PRO A 728 19.93 -21.89 -6.74
C PRO A 728 19.02 -23.10 -6.91
N PHE A 729 17.76 -22.97 -6.42
CA PHE A 729 16.79 -24.06 -6.45
C PHE A 729 15.35 -23.55 -6.59
N VAL A 730 14.47 -24.45 -7.05
CA VAL A 730 13.02 -24.29 -7.01
C VAL A 730 12.36 -25.60 -6.61
N VAL A 731 11.35 -25.51 -5.75
CA VAL A 731 10.54 -26.63 -5.25
C VAL A 731 9.09 -26.40 -5.67
N VAL A 732 8.49 -27.37 -6.35
CA VAL A 732 7.09 -27.29 -6.77
C VAL A 732 6.31 -28.53 -6.40
N SER A 733 5.01 -28.37 -6.13
CA SER A 733 4.06 -29.46 -5.95
C SER A 733 3.26 -29.66 -7.24
N ILE A 734 3.15 -30.92 -7.69
CA ILE A 734 2.42 -31.33 -8.89
C ILE A 734 1.34 -32.37 -8.55
N PRO A 735 0.32 -32.59 -9.39
CA PRO A 735 -0.53 -33.79 -9.29
C PRO A 735 0.32 -35.04 -9.31
N ARG A 736 -0.07 -36.08 -8.56
CA ARG A 736 0.69 -37.32 -8.48
C ARG A 736 0.84 -37.95 -9.87
N PRO A 737 2.05 -38.10 -10.37
CA PRO A 737 2.27 -38.75 -11.67
C PRO A 737 2.05 -40.27 -11.58
N PRO A 738 1.89 -40.96 -12.71
CA PRO A 738 1.79 -42.43 -12.75
C PRO A 738 2.99 -43.14 -12.09
N GLN A 739 2.80 -44.35 -11.64
CA GLN A 739 3.87 -45.13 -11.05
C GLN A 739 4.98 -45.40 -12.11
N GLY A 740 6.24 -45.18 -11.72
CA GLY A 740 7.38 -45.26 -12.62
C GLY A 740 7.66 -44.01 -13.44
N ALA A 741 6.99 -42.88 -13.11
CA ALA A 741 7.27 -41.62 -13.78
C ALA A 741 8.73 -41.16 -13.62
N SER A 742 9.27 -40.60 -14.70
CA SER A 742 10.60 -39.98 -14.77
C SER A 742 10.51 -38.53 -15.16
N VAL A 743 11.55 -37.73 -14.87
CA VAL A 743 11.60 -36.29 -15.18
C VAL A 743 12.77 -36.03 -16.13
N ARG A 744 12.54 -35.23 -17.16
CA ARG A 744 13.60 -34.73 -18.06
C ARG A 744 13.46 -33.22 -18.25
N LEU A 745 14.57 -32.57 -18.59
CA LEU A 745 14.57 -31.14 -18.97
C LEU A 745 14.34 -31.02 -20.49
N ALA A 746 13.45 -30.12 -20.89
CA ALA A 746 12.98 -30.00 -22.28
C ALA A 746 14.02 -29.38 -23.24
N ASP A 747 15.09 -28.72 -22.74
CA ASP A 747 16.03 -27.90 -23.55
C ASP A 747 17.26 -28.65 -24.04
N GLU A 748 17.33 -29.97 -23.95
CA GLU A 748 18.51 -30.75 -24.45
C GLU A 748 18.47 -31.07 -25.96
N GLY A 749 17.58 -30.44 -26.74
CA GLY A 749 17.35 -30.79 -28.14
C GLY A 749 17.69 -29.80 -29.24
N LYS A 750 18.07 -28.54 -29.01
CA LYS A 750 18.44 -27.60 -30.08
C LYS A 750 19.36 -26.45 -29.58
N ARG A 751 20.68 -26.65 -29.64
CA ARG A 751 21.65 -25.54 -29.90
C ARG A 751 22.85 -26.08 -30.64
N ALA A 752 23.18 -25.42 -31.77
CA ALA A 752 24.39 -25.64 -32.55
C ALA A 752 25.64 -25.38 -31.70
N VAL A 753 26.61 -26.22 -31.91
CA VAL A 753 27.87 -26.38 -31.20
C VAL A 753 28.81 -25.22 -31.55
N GLU A 754 29.29 -24.47 -30.55
CA GLU A 754 30.66 -23.98 -30.55
C GLU A 754 31.45 -24.71 -29.47
N PRO A 755 32.71 -25.03 -29.65
CA PRO A 755 33.39 -26.06 -28.85
C PRO A 755 34.00 -25.46 -27.59
N GLU A 756 33.44 -25.75 -26.44
CA GLU A 756 34.12 -25.68 -25.14
C GLU A 756 34.32 -27.09 -24.55
N THR A 757 35.54 -27.31 -24.16
CA THR A 757 36.16 -28.52 -23.63
C THR A 757 35.23 -29.37 -22.74
N GLN A 758 35.19 -30.65 -23.10
CA GLN A 758 34.54 -31.72 -22.34
C GLN A 758 35.04 -31.78 -20.90
N GLN A 759 34.16 -31.56 -19.94
CA GLN A 759 34.23 -32.23 -18.65
C GLN A 759 32.81 -32.31 -18.03
N ASN A 760 32.30 -33.53 -18.05
CA ASN A 760 31.26 -34.11 -17.21
C ASN A 760 29.87 -33.44 -17.12
N ARG A 761 29.00 -33.74 -18.08
CA ARG A 761 27.54 -33.68 -17.91
C ARG A 761 26.97 -35.07 -17.66
N LYS A 762 26.70 -35.42 -16.42
CA LYS A 762 25.87 -36.60 -16.08
C LYS A 762 24.63 -36.15 -15.33
N ILE A 763 23.47 -36.48 -15.92
CA ILE A 763 22.19 -36.45 -15.22
C ILE A 763 22.12 -37.70 -14.37
N ILE A 764 22.09 -37.57 -13.04
CA ILE A 764 21.95 -38.69 -12.13
C ILE A 764 20.50 -38.78 -11.70
N VAL A 765 19.77 -39.75 -12.25
CA VAL A 765 18.51 -40.26 -11.70
C VAL A 765 18.90 -41.37 -10.72
N ARG A 766 18.69 -41.19 -9.41
CA ARG A 766 18.98 -42.22 -8.43
C ARG A 766 17.87 -43.26 -8.41
N PRO A 767 18.13 -44.54 -8.75
CA PRO A 767 17.21 -45.64 -8.46
C PRO A 767 17.34 -46.09 -7.01
N ARG A 768 16.28 -46.69 -6.50
CA ARG A 768 16.08 -47.23 -5.13
C ARG A 768 17.30 -47.93 -4.58
N GLY A 769 17.77 -47.49 -3.39
CA GLY A 769 18.84 -48.15 -2.65
C GLY A 769 18.47 -49.55 -2.19
N ARG A 770 19.25 -50.51 -2.58
CA ARG A 770 19.35 -51.83 -1.92
C ARG A 770 20.23 -51.65 -0.68
N ARG A 771 19.74 -52.07 0.48
CA ARG A 771 20.52 -52.28 1.72
C ARG A 771 21.66 -53.24 1.44
N SER A 772 22.86 -52.86 1.72
CA SER A 772 24.00 -53.74 1.91
C SER A 772 24.52 -53.57 3.33
N THR A 773 24.25 -54.59 4.13
CA THR A 773 24.96 -54.86 5.37
C THR A 773 26.32 -55.47 5.02
N LYS A 774 27.43 -54.91 5.58
CA LYS A 774 28.63 -55.67 6.04
C LYS A 774 29.62 -54.72 6.71
N HIS A 775 29.76 -54.88 7.97
CA HIS A 775 30.89 -55.42 8.80
C HIS A 775 32.29 -54.86 8.52
N ARG A 776 32.79 -54.24 9.62
CA ARG A 776 34.13 -54.35 10.29
C ARG A 776 35.36 -54.42 9.38
N ARG A 777 36.21 -53.45 9.46
CA ARG A 777 37.42 -53.39 10.31
C ARG A 777 37.93 -51.98 10.43
#